data_326fc60e0fc3f20e23e1be4e2092570b
#
_entry.id   326fc60e0fc3f20e23e1be4e2092570b
#
_cell.length_a   1.000
_cell.length_b   1.000
_cell.length_c   1.000
_cell.angle_alpha   90.00
_cell.angle_beta   90.00
_cell.angle_gamma   90.00
#
_symmetry.space_group_name_H-M   'P 1'
#
loop_
_entity.id
_entity.type
_entity.pdbx_description
1 polymer ?
#
loop_
_entity_poly.entity_id
_entity_poly.type
_entity_poly.pdbx_seq_one_letter_code
_entity_poly.pdbx_strand_id
1 'polypeptide(L)'
;MSSNSTGGPSGSTGPVSDEVNRSVTYSCRKPGCDRSFPTSRGRGVHEQRAHKNWHDDRQVGMIDFKKAPWSTEELALLARQEAHLTLRGVRFINQELVQSFNRRTLESIKGQRKNQRHKDLVLKIIQELTEEHNVEPGPSHDTPRESLEVSISALFDQLEPLAGPLYNADQLRRICNNVTVWSTDKVFEELEIYLLQAFPVKSRVKKSVSNNVARRPLSKRKERRIEYARTQKAWTKNPCKCAKIILEGKSQAQPPEKKDMVSFWRTIMTNGSNESPEREDKRSVVEDLWCPVVPSEISKSFPELNTCPGPDGLTSKQLREIPLNILCRIFNLLLLCGKLPKHLLQARTVLIPKKDGVLKPEDYRPITVQSILTRAFHKTLARRLALHVELDKRQKAFIPTDGCASNIFDLDMILRYHRQHFKPLYLASIDLAKAFDSVSMNTIRDTLEIMGLPDPMTSYIMNSYDRSSTVLSCNGWETESIKPTCGVKQGDPLSPNIFNMVIDRLLKRLPPEVGVRIGNATFNALMFADDMIFMASTPQGLQNIIDVASDFLAKCGLYVNAAKSFTVALRNVPHVKKSVVDSKTQFVCRGTKLPAIKRESEWRYLGVPFTPEGLTVAKPEADLQKAIERLTKAPLKPQQRLFALRVLVLPRLYHLLTLGNTTLSRLKKIDLLVRAALRKWLGLPKDVPNAYFHANTKDGGLSVQSVRWLMPLHRRLRLLNYDKEAQGASPYITSELQRTERRLTENRLIYDTASKLEKRWAMLLHGTVDGKGLRESRKVPQQHQWVLEYNRLLSGKDFINANKLRINALPTRTRTARGRIADRRCRGGCNTTETLYHVLQQCHRTHEARIERHDAIVKHLRKTLDAKFEKVEVEPHLRSRAGLKKPDLIAVRDARALVIDAQVVTDGIDLDVVHKAKAEKYRCLDDEIKNRYEVSHVSYTTATLSYRGVWSEASAREPLEEDAVQKQELKIYSTRVLTGGLHCFWRFNRTTTVRRTVPRAGVG
;
A
#
# COMPACT_ATOMS: atom_id res chain seq x y z
N MET A 1 47.76 51.72 3.89
CA MET A 1 49.04 52.26 3.43
C MET A 1 49.07 52.09 1.94
N SER A 2 48.84 53.14 1.33
CA SER A 2 49.67 53.92 0.37
C SER A 2 49.65 53.27 -1.00
N SER A 3 49.24 53.89 -1.99
CA SER A 3 49.21 55.23 -2.53
C SER A 3 49.65 55.21 -3.97
N ASN A 4 48.86 55.85 -4.82
CA ASN A 4 49.32 56.84 -5.79
C ASN A 4 49.88 56.28 -7.10
N SER A 5 49.65 56.83 -8.25
CA SER A 5 49.03 58.09 -8.72
C SER A 5 49.37 58.24 -10.17
N THR A 6 48.50 58.90 -10.88
CA THR A 6 48.61 59.99 -11.86
C THR A 6 49.04 59.58 -13.26
N GLY A 7 48.52 60.14 -14.37
CA GLY A 7 47.96 61.38 -14.69
C GLY A 7 47.45 61.42 -16.12
N GLY A 8 46.53 62.26 -16.42
CA GLY A 8 46.13 62.62 -17.76
C GLY A 8 47.14 63.61 -18.43
N PRO A 9 46.87 63.96 -19.66
CA PRO A 9 46.09 65.20 -19.89
C PRO A 9 45.20 65.28 -21.12
N SER A 10 44.22 66.07 -20.95
CA SER A 10 43.59 67.10 -21.81
C SER A 10 43.76 67.05 -23.34
N GLY A 11 42.68 66.90 -24.07
CA GLY A 11 41.85 68.00 -24.61
C GLY A 11 41.90 68.06 -26.09
N SER A 12 40.72 67.93 -26.76
CA SER A 12 40.25 68.94 -27.75
C SER A 12 38.89 68.51 -28.26
N THR A 13 38.04 69.52 -28.33
CA THR A 13 36.70 69.58 -28.83
C THR A 13 36.63 69.44 -30.35
N GLY A 14 35.62 68.66 -30.84
CA GLY A 14 35.16 68.66 -32.24
C GLY A 14 33.83 67.90 -32.32
N PRO A 15 32.93 68.23 -33.26
CA PRO A 15 31.50 68.24 -33.01
C PRO A 15 30.79 66.91 -33.16
N VAL A 16 29.69 66.85 -32.46
CA VAL A 16 28.72 65.74 -32.40
C VAL A 16 28.12 65.47 -33.79
N SER A 17 28.26 64.22 -34.27
CA SER A 17 27.42 63.64 -35.28
C SER A 17 26.59 62.52 -34.63
N ASP A 18 25.26 62.68 -34.60
CA ASP A 18 24.28 61.69 -34.18
C ASP A 18 24.43 60.39 -34.98
N GLU A 19 25.22 59.43 -34.52
CA GLU A 19 25.08 58.04 -34.98
C GLU A 19 24.06 57.34 -34.10
N VAL A 20 22.91 57.05 -34.69
CA VAL A 20 21.84 56.21 -34.19
C VAL A 20 22.45 54.86 -33.84
N ASN A 21 22.63 54.61 -32.54
CA ASN A 21 23.05 53.33 -31.96
C ASN A 21 21.99 52.28 -32.27
N ARG A 22 22.05 51.59 -33.40
CA ARG A 22 21.22 50.44 -33.71
C ARG A 22 21.60 49.33 -32.73
N SER A 23 20.81 49.17 -31.63
CA SER A 23 20.93 48.05 -30.71
C SER A 23 20.73 46.73 -31.48
N VAL A 24 21.78 45.95 -31.64
CA VAL A 24 21.70 44.61 -32.26
C VAL A 24 20.77 43.73 -31.44
N THR A 25 19.57 43.51 -31.92
CA THR A 25 18.61 42.59 -31.31
C THR A 25 18.77 41.19 -31.91
N TYR A 26 18.69 40.17 -31.08
CA TYR A 26 18.84 38.76 -31.44
C TYR A 26 17.44 38.09 -31.46
N SER A 27 16.83 37.92 -32.61
CA SER A 27 15.54 37.23 -32.73
C SER A 27 15.65 35.74 -32.49
N CYS A 28 14.58 35.13 -31.93
CA CYS A 28 14.50 33.68 -31.71
C CYS A 28 14.59 32.95 -33.07
N ARG A 29 15.41 31.89 -33.12
CA ARG A 29 15.65 31.13 -34.36
C ARG A 29 14.60 30.07 -34.65
N LYS A 30 13.64 29.85 -33.75
CA LYS A 30 12.54 28.92 -34.00
C LYS A 30 11.52 29.54 -34.96
N PRO A 31 11.17 28.89 -36.07
CA PRO A 31 10.12 29.35 -36.95
C PRO A 31 8.80 29.58 -36.19
N GLY A 32 8.15 30.73 -36.42
CA GLY A 32 6.90 31.07 -35.72
C GLY A 32 7.08 31.62 -34.30
N CYS A 33 8.27 32.10 -33.92
CA CYS A 33 8.49 32.80 -32.65
C CYS A 33 9.11 34.19 -32.90
N ASP A 34 8.35 35.26 -32.67
CA ASP A 34 8.73 36.67 -32.99
C ASP A 34 9.49 37.37 -31.85
N ARG A 35 9.90 36.65 -30.80
CA ARG A 35 10.64 37.23 -29.66
C ARG A 35 12.08 37.57 -30.02
N SER A 36 12.47 38.81 -29.70
CA SER A 36 13.83 39.33 -29.86
C SER A 36 14.45 39.67 -28.50
N PHE A 37 15.77 39.60 -28.40
CA PHE A 37 16.55 39.75 -27.17
C PHE A 37 17.75 40.70 -27.40
N PRO A 38 18.11 41.50 -26.40
CA PRO A 38 19.24 42.41 -26.51
C PRO A 38 20.61 41.69 -26.52
N THR A 39 20.62 40.39 -26.17
CA THR A 39 21.88 39.60 -26.16
C THR A 39 21.68 38.22 -26.79
N SER A 40 22.70 37.68 -27.43
CA SER A 40 22.73 36.30 -27.94
C SER A 40 22.54 35.27 -26.82
N ARG A 41 23.00 35.56 -25.62
CA ARG A 41 22.81 34.73 -24.43
C ARG A 41 21.35 34.72 -24.00
N GLY A 42 20.65 35.86 -23.99
CA GLY A 42 19.22 35.96 -23.65
C GLY A 42 18.36 35.16 -24.62
N ARG A 43 18.64 35.26 -25.95
CA ARG A 43 18.02 34.41 -26.97
C ARG A 43 18.25 32.92 -26.69
N GLY A 44 19.49 32.50 -26.41
CA GLY A 44 19.82 31.11 -26.13
C GLY A 44 19.07 30.57 -24.90
N VAL A 45 18.94 31.36 -23.83
CA VAL A 45 18.14 31.00 -22.64
C VAL A 45 16.66 30.86 -22.96
N HIS A 46 16.12 31.75 -23.76
CA HIS A 46 14.73 31.68 -24.24
C HIS A 46 14.51 30.42 -25.09
N GLU A 47 15.33 30.17 -26.10
CA GLU A 47 15.24 28.97 -26.95
C GLU A 47 15.30 27.69 -26.13
N GLN A 48 16.19 27.64 -25.12
CA GLN A 48 16.32 26.49 -24.23
C GLN A 48 15.10 26.30 -23.30
N ARG A 49 14.48 27.38 -22.81
CA ARG A 49 13.38 27.29 -21.84
C ARG A 49 11.99 27.19 -22.51
N ALA A 50 11.76 27.98 -23.55
CA ALA A 50 10.46 28.08 -24.21
C ALA A 50 10.29 27.07 -25.37
N HIS A 51 11.40 26.62 -25.99
CA HIS A 51 11.40 25.77 -27.18
C HIS A 51 12.31 24.54 -27.01
N LYS A 52 12.20 23.86 -25.89
CA LYS A 52 13.11 22.80 -25.45
C LYS A 52 13.34 21.70 -26.50
N ASN A 53 12.26 21.14 -27.05
CA ASN A 53 12.34 20.06 -28.04
C ASN A 53 13.03 20.53 -29.33
N TRP A 54 12.63 21.66 -29.88
CA TRP A 54 13.23 22.23 -31.08
C TRP A 54 14.72 22.57 -30.85
N HIS A 55 15.05 23.08 -29.67
CA HIS A 55 16.43 23.38 -29.31
C HIS A 55 17.26 22.09 -29.24
N ASP A 56 16.75 21.01 -28.65
CA ASP A 56 17.44 19.73 -28.55
C ASP A 56 17.58 19.06 -29.91
N ASP A 57 16.54 19.04 -30.75
CA ASP A 57 16.60 18.52 -32.13
C ASP A 57 17.68 19.23 -32.98
N ARG A 58 17.83 20.55 -32.80
CA ARG A 58 18.88 21.35 -33.45
C ARG A 58 20.28 20.98 -32.95
N GLN A 59 20.46 20.75 -31.64
CA GLN A 59 21.73 20.34 -31.06
C GLN A 59 22.14 18.93 -31.54
N VAL A 60 21.18 18.02 -31.61
CA VAL A 60 21.39 16.64 -32.13
C VAL A 60 21.85 16.68 -33.57
N GLY A 61 21.31 17.58 -34.43
CA GLY A 61 21.73 17.74 -35.80
C GLY A 61 23.18 18.22 -35.98
N MET A 62 23.81 18.76 -34.93
CA MET A 62 25.23 19.18 -34.94
C MET A 62 26.21 18.07 -34.52
N ILE A 63 25.71 16.89 -34.13
CA ILE A 63 26.54 15.77 -33.68
C ILE A 63 26.86 14.86 -34.84
N ASP A 64 28.16 14.76 -35.23
CA ASP A 64 28.63 13.83 -36.24
C ASP A 64 29.04 12.49 -35.60
N PHE A 65 28.29 11.42 -35.83
CA PHE A 65 28.54 10.09 -35.28
C PHE A 65 29.66 9.33 -35.97
N LYS A 66 29.88 9.57 -37.23
CA LYS A 66 30.84 8.76 -38.02
C LYS A 66 32.28 8.96 -37.60
N LYS A 67 32.59 10.07 -36.94
CA LYS A 67 33.93 10.42 -36.43
C LYS A 67 34.08 10.25 -34.91
N ALA A 68 33.08 9.75 -34.21
CA ALA A 68 33.18 9.54 -32.77
C ALA A 68 34.19 8.41 -32.44
N PRO A 69 35.04 8.55 -31.39
CA PRO A 69 35.92 7.49 -30.95
C PRO A 69 35.12 6.25 -30.49
N TRP A 70 35.71 5.05 -30.58
CA TRP A 70 35.09 3.84 -30.07
C TRP A 70 34.98 3.90 -28.54
N SER A 71 33.81 3.63 -28.00
CA SER A 71 33.63 3.49 -26.57
C SER A 71 34.10 2.12 -26.06
N THR A 72 34.40 2.01 -24.77
CA THR A 72 34.77 0.71 -24.15
C THR A 72 33.65 -0.33 -24.31
N GLU A 73 32.40 0.08 -24.20
CA GLU A 73 31.23 -0.77 -24.40
C GLU A 73 31.11 -1.25 -25.86
N GLU A 74 31.32 -0.38 -26.86
CA GLU A 74 31.30 -0.78 -28.26
C GLU A 74 32.43 -1.77 -28.61
N LEU A 75 33.63 -1.57 -28.02
CA LEU A 75 34.75 -2.48 -28.21
C LEU A 75 34.51 -3.84 -27.58
N ALA A 76 33.94 -3.88 -26.37
CA ALA A 76 33.61 -5.13 -25.70
C ALA A 76 32.50 -5.88 -26.45
N LEU A 77 31.48 -5.20 -26.92
CA LEU A 77 30.41 -5.78 -27.73
C LEU A 77 30.93 -6.30 -29.07
N LEU A 78 31.82 -5.56 -29.75
CA LEU A 78 32.48 -6.01 -30.99
C LEU A 78 33.26 -7.29 -30.76
N ALA A 79 34.07 -7.39 -29.70
CA ALA A 79 34.85 -8.55 -29.34
C ALA A 79 33.96 -9.75 -29.02
N ARG A 80 32.87 -9.59 -28.28
CA ARG A 80 31.93 -10.66 -27.92
C ARG A 80 31.23 -11.21 -29.16
N GLN A 81 30.71 -10.34 -30.03
CA GLN A 81 30.09 -10.78 -31.29
C GLN A 81 31.07 -11.49 -32.21
N GLU A 82 32.32 -10.99 -32.30
CA GLU A 82 33.38 -11.67 -33.05
C GLU A 82 33.68 -13.06 -32.47
N ALA A 83 33.76 -13.21 -31.15
CA ALA A 83 33.98 -14.47 -30.45
C ALA A 83 32.87 -15.48 -30.78
N HIS A 84 31.59 -15.08 -30.68
CA HIS A 84 30.46 -15.94 -31.04
C HIS A 84 30.45 -16.33 -32.53
N LEU A 85 30.74 -15.41 -33.45
CA LEU A 85 30.83 -15.72 -34.88
C LEU A 85 32.00 -16.65 -35.18
N THR A 86 33.12 -16.52 -34.46
CA THR A 86 34.30 -17.40 -34.57
C THR A 86 33.98 -18.80 -34.08
N LEU A 87 33.32 -18.98 -32.91
CA LEU A 87 32.90 -20.27 -32.36
C LEU A 87 31.87 -20.96 -33.28
N ARG A 88 31.02 -20.19 -33.97
CA ARG A 88 30.05 -20.72 -34.97
C ARG A 88 30.67 -21.02 -36.33
N GLY A 89 31.97 -20.78 -36.54
CA GLY A 89 32.67 -21.05 -37.80
C GLY A 89 32.25 -20.18 -38.98
N VAL A 90 31.78 -18.97 -38.77
CA VAL A 90 31.32 -18.06 -39.83
C VAL A 90 32.50 -17.57 -40.67
N ARG A 91 32.48 -17.77 -42.02
CA ARG A 91 33.58 -17.38 -42.94
C ARG A 91 33.73 -15.89 -43.19
N PHE A 92 32.64 -15.11 -43.17
CA PHE A 92 32.65 -13.65 -43.50
C PHE A 92 32.29 -12.76 -42.31
N ILE A 93 32.98 -12.92 -41.21
CA ILE A 93 32.74 -12.19 -39.92
C ILE A 93 32.59 -10.67 -40.11
N ASN A 94 33.37 -10.03 -40.95
CA ASN A 94 33.29 -8.58 -41.19
C ASN A 94 31.93 -8.10 -41.75
N GLN A 95 31.28 -8.92 -42.59
CA GLN A 95 29.98 -8.59 -43.16
C GLN A 95 28.87 -8.66 -42.10
N GLU A 96 28.91 -9.68 -41.26
CA GLU A 96 27.96 -9.82 -40.16
C GLU A 96 28.14 -8.74 -39.10
N LEU A 97 29.36 -8.40 -38.73
CA LEU A 97 29.65 -7.31 -37.79
C LEU A 97 29.16 -5.96 -38.30
N VAL A 98 29.24 -5.69 -39.61
CA VAL A 98 28.73 -4.43 -40.18
C VAL A 98 27.21 -4.30 -40.04
N GLN A 99 26.48 -5.40 -40.16
CA GLN A 99 25.03 -5.40 -39.95
C GLN A 99 24.65 -5.03 -38.50
N SER A 100 25.42 -5.58 -37.54
CA SER A 100 25.23 -5.28 -36.13
C SER A 100 25.69 -3.87 -35.71
N PHE A 101 26.66 -3.28 -36.42
CA PHE A 101 27.26 -1.98 -36.16
C PHE A 101 26.95 -0.95 -37.26
N ASN A 102 25.67 -0.76 -37.57
CA ASN A 102 25.17 0.08 -38.68
C ASN A 102 25.62 1.55 -38.67
N ARG A 103 26.17 2.04 -37.55
CA ARG A 103 26.73 3.40 -37.36
C ARG A 103 28.25 3.46 -37.56
N ARG A 104 28.91 2.32 -37.78
CA ARG A 104 30.34 2.24 -38.02
C ARG A 104 30.61 1.79 -39.50
N THR A 105 31.71 2.26 -40.07
CA THR A 105 32.09 1.85 -41.41
C THR A 105 32.83 0.53 -41.35
N LEU A 106 32.78 -0.24 -42.43
CA LEU A 106 33.51 -1.51 -42.59
C LEU A 106 35.01 -1.36 -42.30
N GLU A 107 35.62 -0.24 -42.76
CA GLU A 107 37.01 0.09 -42.53
C GLU A 107 37.31 0.33 -41.05
N SER A 108 36.39 1.00 -40.35
CA SER A 108 36.52 1.25 -38.91
C SER A 108 36.48 -0.05 -38.09
N ILE A 109 35.60 -0.99 -38.46
CA ILE A 109 35.52 -2.33 -37.85
C ILE A 109 36.75 -3.14 -38.13
N LYS A 110 37.21 -3.21 -39.40
CA LYS A 110 38.44 -3.86 -39.79
C LYS A 110 39.67 -3.31 -39.07
N GLY A 111 39.70 -2.00 -38.85
CA GLY A 111 40.77 -1.32 -38.10
C GLY A 111 40.85 -1.75 -36.64
N GLN A 112 39.69 -1.88 -35.97
CA GLN A 112 39.64 -2.37 -34.58
C GLN A 112 40.01 -3.83 -34.45
N ARG A 113 39.51 -4.70 -35.35
CA ARG A 113 39.86 -6.11 -35.38
C ARG A 113 41.35 -6.42 -35.61
N LYS A 114 42.15 -5.50 -36.23
CA LYS A 114 43.59 -5.58 -36.37
C LYS A 114 44.33 -5.21 -35.07
N ASN A 115 43.70 -4.50 -34.12
CA ASN A 115 44.29 -4.06 -32.88
C ASN A 115 44.60 -5.28 -31.97
N GLN A 116 45.82 -5.36 -31.43
CA GLN A 116 46.23 -6.47 -30.57
C GLN A 116 45.35 -6.58 -29.31
N ARG A 117 45.06 -5.46 -28.66
CA ARG A 117 44.14 -5.43 -27.47
C ARG A 117 42.75 -5.98 -27.77
N HIS A 118 42.25 -5.79 -28.99
CA HIS A 118 40.95 -6.37 -29.40
C HIS A 118 41.05 -7.88 -29.58
N LYS A 119 42.11 -8.36 -30.20
CA LYS A 119 42.36 -9.81 -30.40
C LYS A 119 42.50 -10.52 -29.04
N ASP A 120 43.26 -9.92 -28.10
CA ASP A 120 43.41 -10.49 -26.77
C ASP A 120 42.07 -10.55 -26.03
N LEU A 121 41.23 -9.55 -26.20
CA LEU A 121 39.88 -9.55 -25.63
C LEU A 121 38.98 -10.62 -26.26
N VAL A 122 39.03 -10.82 -27.57
CA VAL A 122 38.28 -11.89 -28.27
C VAL A 122 38.74 -13.26 -27.75
N LEU A 123 40.04 -13.52 -27.65
CA LEU A 123 40.58 -14.78 -27.14
C LEU A 123 40.16 -15.05 -25.70
N LYS A 124 40.21 -14.05 -24.85
CA LYS A 124 39.73 -14.13 -23.46
C LYS A 124 38.25 -14.51 -23.41
N ILE A 125 37.38 -13.86 -24.19
CA ILE A 125 35.94 -14.17 -24.24
C ILE A 125 35.71 -15.59 -24.79
N ILE A 126 36.45 -16.02 -25.79
CA ILE A 126 36.37 -17.40 -26.31
C ILE A 126 36.72 -18.39 -25.20
N GLN A 127 37.77 -18.10 -24.43
CA GLN A 127 38.19 -18.95 -23.31
C GLN A 127 37.13 -19.01 -22.23
N GLU A 128 36.56 -17.85 -21.81
CA GLU A 128 35.46 -17.77 -20.85
C GLU A 128 34.23 -18.58 -21.31
N LEU A 129 33.83 -18.46 -22.59
CA LEU A 129 32.70 -19.20 -23.16
C LEU A 129 32.96 -20.71 -23.30
N THR A 130 34.24 -21.11 -23.35
CA THR A 130 34.63 -22.54 -23.44
C THR A 130 34.78 -23.18 -22.06
N GLU A 131 35.23 -22.40 -21.05
CA GLU A 131 35.35 -22.83 -19.66
C GLU A 131 33.99 -22.99 -18.99
N GLU A 132 32.96 -22.16 -19.33
CA GLU A 132 31.57 -22.31 -18.87
C GLU A 132 30.93 -23.64 -19.29
N HIS A 133 31.47 -24.32 -20.30
CA HIS A 133 30.98 -25.62 -20.80
C HIS A 133 31.68 -26.86 -20.18
N ASN A 134 32.68 -26.66 -19.31
CA ASN A 134 33.53 -27.76 -18.79
C ASN A 134 33.52 -27.89 -17.27
N VAL A 135 32.42 -27.52 -16.58
CA VAL A 135 32.28 -27.82 -15.15
C VAL A 135 31.78 -29.26 -14.98
N GLU A 136 32.69 -30.19 -14.70
CA GLU A 136 32.32 -31.54 -14.26
C GLU A 136 31.51 -31.48 -12.94
N PRO A 137 30.44 -32.28 -12.79
CA PRO A 137 29.71 -32.38 -11.56
C PRO A 137 30.60 -33.01 -10.48
N GLY A 138 30.83 -32.30 -9.39
CA GLY A 138 31.53 -32.80 -8.22
C GLY A 138 30.85 -34.05 -7.62
N PRO A 139 31.60 -34.90 -6.90
CA PRO A 139 31.09 -36.18 -6.41
C PRO A 139 29.92 -35.99 -5.44
N SER A 140 28.83 -36.67 -5.77
CA SER A 140 27.64 -36.77 -4.90
C SER A 140 28.01 -37.55 -3.65
N HIS A 141 27.93 -36.88 -2.49
CA HIS A 141 27.89 -37.55 -1.19
C HIS A 141 26.50 -38.18 -1.01
N ASP A 142 26.38 -39.45 -1.43
CA ASP A 142 25.23 -40.32 -1.10
C ASP A 142 25.32 -40.73 0.39
N THR A 143 24.75 -39.92 1.26
CA THR A 143 24.21 -40.43 2.53
C THR A 143 22.80 -40.98 2.23
N PRO A 144 22.42 -42.18 2.72
CA PRO A 144 21.08 -42.72 2.54
C PRO A 144 20.06 -41.77 3.13
N ARG A 145 19.32 -41.06 2.26
CA ARG A 145 18.22 -40.19 2.70
C ARG A 145 17.04 -41.05 3.11
N GLU A 146 16.49 -40.75 4.29
CA GLU A 146 15.19 -41.24 4.73
C GLU A 146 14.15 -40.92 3.67
N SER A 147 13.31 -41.90 3.31
CA SER A 147 12.26 -41.66 2.33
C SER A 147 11.28 -40.57 2.86
N LEU A 148 10.66 -39.85 1.94
CA LEU A 148 9.69 -38.79 2.30
C LEU A 148 8.53 -39.36 3.17
N GLU A 149 8.12 -40.60 2.90
CA GLU A 149 7.11 -41.33 3.67
C GLU A 149 7.52 -41.52 5.13
N VAL A 150 8.76 -41.92 5.37
CA VAL A 150 9.32 -42.14 6.71
C VAL A 150 9.42 -40.82 7.45
N SER A 151 9.95 -39.79 6.81
CA SER A 151 10.06 -38.44 7.41
C SER A 151 8.69 -37.83 7.74
N ILE A 152 7.66 -38.04 6.92
CA ILE A 152 6.28 -37.59 7.17
C ILE A 152 5.64 -38.41 8.30
N SER A 153 5.86 -39.74 8.35
CA SER A 153 5.36 -40.58 9.42
C SER A 153 5.95 -40.15 10.78
N ALA A 154 7.26 -39.97 10.85
CA ALA A 154 7.95 -39.48 12.05
C ALA A 154 7.43 -38.11 12.51
N LEU A 155 7.12 -37.20 11.58
CA LEU A 155 6.47 -35.92 11.93
C LEU A 155 5.07 -36.13 12.48
N PHE A 156 4.27 -37.08 11.94
CA PHE A 156 2.92 -37.34 12.44
C PHE A 156 2.91 -37.86 13.87
N ASP A 157 3.90 -38.66 14.26
CA ASP A 157 4.07 -39.16 15.62
C ASP A 157 4.41 -38.06 16.64
N GLN A 158 5.06 -36.99 16.18
CA GLN A 158 5.39 -35.82 17.00
C GLN A 158 4.21 -34.84 17.18
N LEU A 159 3.17 -34.93 16.33
CA LEU A 159 2.02 -34.05 16.42
C LEU A 159 1.04 -34.52 17.49
N GLU A 160 0.33 -33.57 18.13
CA GLU A 160 -0.75 -33.87 19.05
C GLU A 160 -1.72 -34.90 18.47
N PRO A 161 -2.18 -35.90 19.26
CA PRO A 161 -3.14 -36.90 18.83
C PRO A 161 -4.42 -36.26 18.25
N LEU A 162 -4.99 -36.87 17.22
CA LEU A 162 -6.32 -36.48 16.72
C LEU A 162 -7.37 -36.94 17.71
N ALA A 163 -8.07 -36.04 18.38
CA ALA A 163 -9.13 -36.33 19.36
C ALA A 163 -10.50 -35.81 18.84
N GLY A 164 -11.53 -36.63 19.08
CA GLY A 164 -12.94 -36.25 18.88
C GLY A 164 -13.49 -36.45 17.46
N PRO A 165 -14.81 -36.22 17.26
CA PRO A 165 -15.52 -36.46 15.99
C PRO A 165 -15.33 -35.33 14.97
N LEU A 166 -14.62 -34.25 15.32
CA LEU A 166 -14.40 -33.10 14.46
C LEU A 166 -13.57 -33.47 13.23
N TYR A 167 -14.05 -33.08 12.06
CA TYR A 167 -13.36 -33.26 10.77
C TYR A 167 -13.00 -34.73 10.45
N ASN A 168 -13.87 -35.71 10.78
CA ASN A 168 -13.60 -37.16 10.54
C ASN A 168 -12.18 -37.58 10.99
N ALA A 169 -11.81 -37.24 12.21
CA ALA A 169 -10.46 -37.48 12.73
C ALA A 169 -10.01 -38.94 12.61
N ASP A 170 -10.94 -39.89 12.76
CA ASP A 170 -10.65 -41.33 12.67
C ASP A 170 -10.24 -41.77 11.26
N GLN A 171 -10.92 -41.24 10.22
CA GLN A 171 -10.53 -41.49 8.83
C GLN A 171 -9.16 -40.87 8.54
N LEU A 172 -8.91 -39.63 8.97
CA LEU A 172 -7.59 -39.00 8.79
C LEU A 172 -6.49 -39.76 9.53
N ARG A 173 -6.75 -40.22 10.76
CA ARG A 173 -5.84 -41.08 11.53
C ARG A 173 -5.51 -42.37 10.76
N ARG A 174 -6.54 -43.05 10.22
CA ARG A 174 -6.35 -44.26 9.42
C ARG A 174 -5.44 -44.02 8.21
N ILE A 175 -5.61 -42.89 7.50
CA ILE A 175 -4.74 -42.53 6.39
C ILE A 175 -3.31 -42.31 6.87
N CYS A 176 -3.12 -41.52 7.92
CA CYS A 176 -1.79 -41.22 8.48
C CYS A 176 -1.03 -42.45 8.95
N ASN A 177 -1.70 -43.39 9.61
CA ASN A 177 -1.09 -44.61 10.11
C ASN A 177 -0.67 -45.61 9.01
N ASN A 178 -1.16 -45.42 7.79
CA ASN A 178 -0.87 -46.28 6.66
C ASN A 178 0.00 -45.62 5.57
N VAL A 179 0.61 -44.47 5.86
CA VAL A 179 1.42 -43.70 4.90
C VAL A 179 2.60 -44.53 4.35
N THR A 180 3.22 -45.37 5.17
CA THR A 180 4.34 -46.24 4.80
C THR A 180 3.92 -47.61 4.27
N VAL A 181 2.63 -47.96 4.40
CA VAL A 181 2.08 -49.29 4.04
C VAL A 181 1.30 -49.24 2.74
N TRP A 182 0.54 -48.18 2.51
CA TRP A 182 -0.29 -48.02 1.33
C TRP A 182 0.52 -47.43 0.16
N SER A 183 0.17 -47.79 -1.06
CA SER A 183 0.68 -47.08 -2.22
C SER A 183 0.23 -45.62 -2.21
N THR A 184 1.02 -44.72 -2.77
CA THR A 184 0.72 -43.28 -2.84
C THR A 184 -0.64 -43.01 -3.53
N ASP A 185 -1.02 -43.84 -4.53
CA ASP A 185 -2.33 -43.71 -5.18
C ASP A 185 -3.48 -44.05 -4.24
N LYS A 186 -3.34 -45.08 -3.42
CA LYS A 186 -4.35 -45.42 -2.42
C LYS A 186 -4.46 -44.37 -1.32
N VAL A 187 -3.34 -43.80 -0.87
CA VAL A 187 -3.33 -42.66 0.07
C VAL A 187 -4.08 -41.46 -0.55
N PHE A 188 -3.86 -41.22 -1.83
CA PHE A 188 -4.54 -40.14 -2.55
C PHE A 188 -6.06 -40.34 -2.67
N GLU A 189 -6.51 -41.54 -3.04
CA GLU A 189 -7.94 -41.87 -3.15
C GLU A 189 -8.66 -41.66 -1.79
N GLU A 190 -8.10 -42.19 -0.72
CA GLU A 190 -8.66 -42.03 0.62
C GLU A 190 -8.62 -40.55 1.09
N LEU A 191 -7.56 -39.82 0.76
CA LEU A 191 -7.45 -38.38 1.03
C LEU A 191 -8.49 -37.57 0.24
N GLU A 192 -8.75 -37.91 -1.02
CA GLU A 192 -9.79 -37.22 -1.82
C GLU A 192 -11.18 -37.43 -1.22
N ILE A 193 -11.52 -38.66 -0.84
CA ILE A 193 -12.77 -39.00 -0.13
C ILE A 193 -12.87 -38.21 1.18
N TYR A 194 -11.81 -38.21 1.97
CA TYR A 194 -11.75 -37.48 3.24
C TYR A 194 -12.02 -35.98 3.04
N LEU A 195 -11.33 -35.35 2.09
CA LEU A 195 -11.46 -33.90 1.83
C LEU A 195 -12.85 -33.51 1.34
N LEU A 196 -13.52 -34.36 0.54
CA LEU A 196 -14.90 -34.13 0.09
C LEU A 196 -15.90 -34.22 1.25
N GLN A 197 -15.66 -35.11 2.21
CA GLN A 197 -16.53 -35.27 3.38
C GLN A 197 -16.29 -34.17 4.44
N ALA A 198 -15.03 -33.91 4.76
CA ALA A 198 -14.66 -32.89 5.76
C ALA A 198 -14.96 -31.46 5.29
N PHE A 199 -14.87 -31.19 4.00
CA PHE A 199 -15.08 -29.85 3.42
C PHE A 199 -16.09 -29.91 2.23
N PRO A 200 -17.38 -30.19 2.51
CA PRO A 200 -18.38 -30.37 1.45
C PRO A 200 -18.56 -29.10 0.63
N VAL A 201 -18.59 -29.24 -0.69
CA VAL A 201 -18.79 -28.16 -1.66
C VAL A 201 -20.19 -27.56 -1.49
N LYS A 202 -20.25 -26.30 -1.06
CA LYS A 202 -21.53 -25.58 -0.93
C LYS A 202 -21.94 -25.02 -2.30
N SER A 203 -23.06 -25.52 -2.86
CA SER A 203 -23.64 -24.96 -4.07
C SER A 203 -24.04 -23.47 -3.84
N ARG A 204 -23.61 -22.59 -4.73
CA ARG A 204 -24.02 -21.17 -4.68
C ARG A 204 -25.48 -21.05 -5.15
N VAL A 205 -26.36 -20.66 -4.27
CA VAL A 205 -27.72 -20.23 -4.64
C VAL A 205 -27.58 -18.93 -5.47
N LYS A 206 -27.95 -18.99 -6.75
CA LYS A 206 -28.05 -17.81 -7.62
C LYS A 206 -29.15 -16.90 -7.08
N LYS A 207 -28.79 -15.75 -6.50
CA LYS A 207 -29.79 -14.73 -6.15
C LYS A 207 -30.32 -14.13 -7.44
N SER A 208 -31.63 -14.30 -7.70
CA SER A 208 -32.31 -13.65 -8.81
C SER A 208 -32.15 -12.12 -8.72
N VAL A 209 -31.77 -11.51 -9.82
CA VAL A 209 -31.72 -10.04 -9.96
C VAL A 209 -33.17 -9.62 -10.22
N SER A 210 -33.76 -8.90 -9.28
CA SER A 210 -35.10 -8.33 -9.47
C SER A 210 -35.04 -7.25 -10.54
N ASN A 211 -35.90 -7.40 -11.56
CA ASN A 211 -36.11 -6.43 -12.63
C ASN A 211 -36.56 -5.07 -12.07
N ASN A 212 -35.89 -4.01 -12.44
CA ASN A 212 -36.29 -2.65 -12.13
C ASN A 212 -37.55 -2.26 -12.97
N VAL A 213 -38.68 -2.24 -12.32
CA VAL A 213 -39.87 -1.60 -12.87
C VAL A 213 -39.66 -0.09 -12.97
N ALA A 214 -39.98 0.50 -14.11
CA ALA A 214 -39.90 1.94 -14.35
C ALA A 214 -40.74 2.71 -13.32
N ARG A 215 -40.11 3.61 -12.55
CA ARG A 215 -40.78 4.38 -11.50
C ARG A 215 -41.10 5.78 -11.99
N ARG A 216 -42.30 6.29 -11.65
CA ARG A 216 -42.72 7.69 -11.88
C ARG A 216 -41.72 8.67 -11.28
N PRO A 217 -41.54 9.88 -11.87
CA PRO A 217 -40.57 10.90 -11.39
C PRO A 217 -40.93 11.30 -9.94
N LEU A 218 -39.90 11.35 -9.12
CA LEU A 218 -40.00 11.65 -7.69
C LEU A 218 -39.61 13.10 -7.43
N SER A 219 -40.17 13.72 -6.37
CA SER A 219 -39.72 15.04 -5.93
C SER A 219 -38.22 15.00 -5.51
N LYS A 220 -37.45 16.06 -5.77
CA LYS A 220 -36.01 16.21 -5.40
C LYS A 220 -35.71 15.87 -3.93
N ARG A 221 -36.67 16.17 -3.02
CA ARG A 221 -36.55 15.81 -1.59
C ARG A 221 -36.66 14.32 -1.34
N LYS A 222 -37.56 13.64 -2.05
CA LYS A 222 -37.76 12.19 -1.95
C LYS A 222 -36.60 11.43 -2.58
N GLU A 223 -36.07 11.91 -3.70
CA GLU A 223 -34.85 11.39 -4.34
C GLU A 223 -33.64 11.45 -3.40
N ARG A 224 -33.38 12.60 -2.79
CA ARG A 224 -32.26 12.75 -1.80
C ARG A 224 -32.41 11.79 -0.61
N ARG A 225 -33.64 11.57 -0.11
CA ARG A 225 -33.88 10.61 0.98
C ARG A 225 -33.61 9.17 0.54
N ILE A 226 -34.03 8.80 -0.66
CA ILE A 226 -33.78 7.47 -1.22
C ILE A 226 -32.28 7.26 -1.47
N GLU A 227 -31.61 8.26 -2.04
CA GLU A 227 -30.17 8.22 -2.28
C GLU A 227 -29.37 8.07 -0.96
N TYR A 228 -29.73 8.84 0.06
CA TYR A 228 -29.16 8.70 1.39
C TYR A 228 -29.36 7.29 1.96
N ALA A 229 -30.58 6.76 1.93
CA ALA A 229 -30.90 5.43 2.42
C ALA A 229 -30.12 4.32 1.66
N ARG A 230 -30.05 4.43 0.32
CA ARG A 230 -29.25 3.51 -0.53
C ARG A 230 -27.75 3.59 -0.17
N THR A 231 -27.21 4.80 -0.01
CA THR A 231 -25.82 5.01 0.37
C THR A 231 -25.53 4.45 1.76
N GLN A 232 -26.41 4.66 2.74
CA GLN A 232 -26.24 4.10 4.09
C GLN A 232 -26.29 2.57 4.09
N LYS A 233 -27.20 1.95 3.32
CA LYS A 233 -27.29 0.47 3.14
C LYS A 233 -26.02 -0.08 2.48
N ALA A 234 -25.53 0.57 1.42
CA ALA A 234 -24.27 0.19 0.75
C ALA A 234 -23.06 0.34 1.67
N TRP A 235 -23.04 1.41 2.46
CA TRP A 235 -21.98 1.66 3.45
C TRP A 235 -21.95 0.60 4.55
N THR A 236 -23.09 0.21 5.10
CA THR A 236 -23.20 -0.83 6.14
C THR A 236 -22.71 -2.18 5.60
N LYS A 237 -22.97 -2.47 4.31
CA LYS A 237 -22.54 -3.72 3.67
C LYS A 237 -21.02 -3.74 3.40
N ASN A 238 -20.45 -2.68 2.82
CA ASN A 238 -19.03 -2.55 2.51
C ASN A 238 -18.63 -1.07 2.41
N PRO A 239 -18.05 -0.48 3.49
CA PRO A 239 -17.67 0.92 3.52
C PRO A 239 -16.64 1.30 2.46
N CYS A 240 -15.62 0.46 2.25
CA CYS A 240 -14.55 0.73 1.30
C CYS A 240 -15.05 0.74 -0.14
N LYS A 241 -15.90 -0.22 -0.52
CA LYS A 241 -16.52 -0.27 -1.85
C LYS A 241 -17.45 0.91 -2.08
N CYS A 242 -18.28 1.27 -1.09
CA CYS A 242 -19.16 2.42 -1.17
C CYS A 242 -18.36 3.73 -1.34
N ALA A 243 -17.32 3.93 -0.54
CA ALA A 243 -16.46 5.11 -0.64
C ALA A 243 -15.70 5.16 -1.98
N LYS A 244 -15.22 4.03 -2.50
CA LYS A 244 -14.58 3.95 -3.82
C LYS A 244 -15.54 4.41 -4.92
N ILE A 245 -16.78 3.94 -4.94
CA ILE A 245 -17.80 4.38 -5.90
C ILE A 245 -18.08 5.90 -5.81
N ILE A 246 -18.08 6.46 -4.61
CA ILE A 246 -18.26 7.91 -4.41
C ILE A 246 -17.04 8.69 -4.95
N LEU A 247 -15.82 8.20 -4.71
CA LEU A 247 -14.58 8.85 -5.13
C LEU A 247 -14.32 8.75 -6.63
N GLU A 248 -14.69 7.66 -7.27
CA GLU A 248 -14.44 7.39 -8.69
C GLU A 248 -15.64 7.76 -9.58
N GLY A 249 -16.84 7.80 -8.99
CA GLY A 249 -18.10 7.99 -9.71
C GLY A 249 -18.72 6.65 -10.13
N LYS A 250 -19.94 6.70 -10.65
CA LYS A 250 -20.54 5.57 -11.35
C LYS A 250 -20.14 5.67 -12.81
N SER A 251 -19.45 4.67 -13.33
CA SER A 251 -19.27 4.56 -14.77
C SER A 251 -20.63 4.43 -15.46
N GLN A 252 -20.87 5.25 -16.46
CA GLN A 252 -22.04 5.12 -17.36
C GLN A 252 -21.72 4.19 -18.54
N ALA A 253 -20.45 3.79 -18.71
CA ALA A 253 -20.07 2.92 -19.81
C ALA A 253 -20.68 1.51 -19.60
N GLN A 254 -21.31 0.99 -20.61
CA GLN A 254 -21.77 -0.40 -20.64
C GLN A 254 -20.52 -1.30 -20.75
N PRO A 255 -20.42 -2.38 -19.96
CA PRO A 255 -19.33 -3.34 -20.10
C PRO A 255 -19.42 -4.00 -21.50
N PRO A 256 -18.28 -4.54 -22.01
CA PRO A 256 -18.29 -5.31 -23.25
C PRO A 256 -19.30 -6.46 -23.20
N GLU A 257 -19.80 -6.87 -24.35
CA GLU A 257 -20.74 -8.01 -24.43
C GLU A 257 -20.10 -9.30 -23.91
N LYS A 258 -20.94 -10.19 -23.37
CA LYS A 258 -20.46 -11.48 -22.87
C LYS A 258 -19.71 -12.27 -23.95
N LYS A 259 -20.22 -12.27 -25.20
CA LYS A 259 -19.65 -13.00 -26.33
C LYS A 259 -18.20 -12.53 -26.60
N ASP A 260 -17.95 -11.24 -26.67
CA ASP A 260 -16.64 -10.66 -26.93
C ASP A 260 -15.66 -10.92 -25.80
N MET A 261 -16.13 -10.79 -24.55
CA MET A 261 -15.33 -11.07 -23.37
C MET A 261 -14.90 -12.54 -23.32
N VAL A 262 -15.80 -13.47 -23.63
CA VAL A 262 -15.54 -14.90 -23.60
C VAL A 262 -14.60 -15.30 -24.75
N SER A 263 -14.88 -14.82 -25.97
CA SER A 263 -14.05 -15.09 -27.14
C SER A 263 -12.61 -14.62 -26.92
N PHE A 264 -12.44 -13.37 -26.49
CA PHE A 264 -11.12 -12.78 -26.25
C PHE A 264 -10.31 -13.55 -25.18
N TRP A 265 -10.91 -13.78 -24.00
CA TRP A 265 -10.18 -14.43 -22.90
C TRP A 265 -9.99 -15.94 -23.11
N ARG A 266 -10.93 -16.61 -23.79
CA ARG A 266 -10.74 -18.02 -24.18
C ARG A 266 -9.53 -18.15 -25.12
N THR A 267 -9.46 -17.32 -26.16
CA THR A 267 -8.32 -17.31 -27.10
C THR A 267 -6.99 -17.12 -26.39
N ILE A 268 -6.87 -16.13 -25.48
CA ILE A 268 -5.62 -15.92 -24.72
C ILE A 268 -5.26 -17.14 -23.88
N MET A 269 -6.23 -17.76 -23.20
CA MET A 269 -5.98 -18.88 -22.29
C MET A 269 -5.69 -20.21 -23.00
N THR A 270 -6.07 -20.35 -24.29
CA THR A 270 -5.94 -21.64 -25.02
C THR A 270 -4.96 -21.60 -26.18
N ASN A 271 -4.44 -20.43 -26.57
CA ASN A 271 -3.44 -20.30 -27.64
C ASN A 271 -2.03 -20.21 -27.06
N GLY A 272 -1.59 -21.26 -26.37
CA GLY A 272 -0.21 -21.34 -25.87
C GLY A 272 0.78 -21.65 -26.99
N SER A 273 1.95 -20.98 -26.99
CA SER A 273 3.11 -21.40 -27.78
C SER A 273 3.70 -22.69 -27.21
N ASN A 274 4.16 -23.58 -28.07
CA ASN A 274 4.93 -24.78 -27.68
C ASN A 274 6.45 -24.54 -27.68
N GLU A 275 6.87 -23.30 -28.02
CA GLU A 275 8.29 -22.94 -28.00
C GLU A 275 8.78 -22.75 -26.57
N SER A 276 10.06 -23.02 -26.36
CA SER A 276 10.81 -22.72 -25.16
C SER A 276 12.19 -22.18 -25.54
N PRO A 277 12.79 -21.28 -24.76
CA PRO A 277 14.17 -20.87 -24.96
C PRO A 277 15.14 -22.03 -24.89
N GLU A 278 16.31 -21.89 -25.51
CA GLU A 278 17.39 -22.86 -25.38
C GLU A 278 17.63 -23.20 -23.91
N ARG A 279 17.93 -24.52 -23.65
CA ARG A 279 18.18 -24.96 -22.28
C ARG A 279 19.51 -24.39 -21.79
N GLU A 280 19.50 -23.96 -20.54
CA GLU A 280 20.68 -23.53 -19.77
C GLU A 280 21.07 -24.68 -18.83
N ASP A 281 22.28 -24.59 -18.26
CA ASP A 281 22.71 -25.56 -17.26
C ASP A 281 21.81 -25.52 -16.02
N LYS A 282 21.47 -26.69 -15.51
CA LYS A 282 20.64 -26.86 -14.32
C LYS A 282 21.44 -26.43 -13.09
N ARG A 283 20.81 -25.65 -12.23
CA ARG A 283 21.35 -25.37 -10.88
C ARG A 283 21.29 -26.65 -10.03
N SER A 284 22.08 -26.69 -8.96
CA SER A 284 21.99 -27.76 -7.96
C SER A 284 20.57 -27.86 -7.39
N VAL A 285 20.11 -29.08 -7.15
CA VAL A 285 18.76 -29.33 -6.64
C VAL A 285 18.66 -28.83 -5.22
N VAL A 286 17.60 -28.08 -4.93
CA VAL A 286 17.30 -27.52 -3.60
C VAL A 286 16.27 -28.41 -2.89
N GLU A 287 16.77 -29.45 -2.24
CA GLU A 287 15.95 -30.49 -1.61
C GLU A 287 15.00 -29.98 -0.52
N ASP A 288 15.38 -28.92 0.22
CA ASP A 288 14.57 -28.31 1.27
C ASP A 288 13.22 -27.73 0.77
N LEU A 289 13.05 -27.62 -0.54
CA LEU A 289 11.79 -27.17 -1.12
C LEU A 289 10.66 -28.20 -0.99
N TRP A 290 11.01 -29.51 -0.95
CA TRP A 290 10.04 -30.61 -0.92
C TRP A 290 10.25 -31.53 0.27
N CYS A 291 10.35 -30.98 1.46
CA CYS A 291 10.45 -31.66 2.75
C CYS A 291 9.14 -31.54 3.55
N PRO A 292 8.93 -32.31 4.64
CA PRO A 292 7.72 -32.22 5.46
C PRO A 292 7.39 -30.80 5.91
N VAL A 293 6.10 -30.43 5.85
CA VAL A 293 5.59 -29.11 6.25
C VAL A 293 5.28 -29.10 7.74
N VAL A 294 5.82 -28.14 8.48
CA VAL A 294 5.61 -28.00 9.93
C VAL A 294 4.50 -27.00 10.27
N PRO A 295 3.83 -27.13 11.44
CA PRO A 295 2.72 -26.26 11.84
C PRO A 295 3.05 -24.75 11.81
N SER A 296 4.30 -24.38 12.13
CA SER A 296 4.75 -22.98 12.11
C SER A 296 4.75 -22.35 10.72
N GLU A 297 4.99 -23.11 9.65
CA GLU A 297 4.91 -22.64 8.27
C GLU A 297 3.45 -22.41 7.86
N ILE A 298 2.55 -23.30 8.25
CA ILE A 298 1.12 -23.20 7.97
C ILE A 298 0.54 -21.97 8.64
N SER A 299 0.86 -21.73 9.91
CA SER A 299 0.37 -20.57 10.66
C SER A 299 0.74 -19.24 9.99
N LYS A 300 1.93 -19.15 9.38
CA LYS A 300 2.43 -17.99 8.63
C LYS A 300 1.83 -17.90 7.21
N SER A 301 1.17 -18.95 6.72
CA SER A 301 0.68 -19.06 5.33
C SER A 301 -0.82 -18.86 5.18
N PHE A 302 -1.56 -18.62 6.24
CA PHE A 302 -3.00 -18.37 6.16
C PHE A 302 -3.32 -17.17 5.26
N PRO A 303 -4.30 -17.31 4.33
CA PRO A 303 -4.87 -16.18 3.61
C PRO A 303 -5.56 -15.19 4.56
N GLU A 304 -5.69 -13.92 4.14
CA GLU A 304 -6.40 -12.91 4.93
C GLU A 304 -7.88 -13.26 5.12
N LEU A 305 -8.47 -12.86 6.27
CA LEU A 305 -9.84 -13.20 6.68
C LEU A 305 -10.91 -12.83 5.64
N ASN A 306 -10.71 -11.73 4.90
CA ASN A 306 -11.65 -11.23 3.91
C ASN A 306 -11.39 -11.75 2.48
N THR A 307 -10.50 -12.74 2.33
CA THR A 307 -10.17 -13.34 1.04
C THR A 307 -11.38 -14.05 0.44
N CYS A 308 -11.63 -13.84 -0.85
CA CYS A 308 -12.77 -14.45 -1.55
C CYS A 308 -12.62 -15.97 -1.58
N PRO A 309 -13.65 -16.75 -1.20
CA PRO A 309 -13.63 -18.20 -1.26
C PRO A 309 -13.60 -18.70 -2.71
N GLY A 310 -13.05 -19.90 -2.90
CA GLY A 310 -13.05 -20.64 -4.16
C GLY A 310 -14.45 -21.14 -4.57
N PRO A 311 -14.52 -21.98 -5.61
CA PRO A 311 -15.78 -22.66 -5.99
C PRO A 311 -16.35 -23.55 -4.88
N ASP A 312 -15.51 -24.15 -4.05
CA ASP A 312 -15.83 -24.97 -2.88
C ASP A 312 -16.54 -24.20 -1.76
N GLY A 313 -16.47 -22.88 -1.77
CA GLY A 313 -17.09 -22.02 -0.76
C GLY A 313 -16.38 -21.97 0.60
N LEU A 314 -15.24 -22.65 0.78
CA LEU A 314 -14.43 -22.59 2.00
C LEU A 314 -13.91 -21.19 2.23
N THR A 315 -14.13 -20.64 3.44
CA THR A 315 -13.69 -19.30 3.81
C THR A 315 -12.39 -19.33 4.62
N SER A 316 -11.60 -18.26 4.56
CA SER A 316 -10.38 -18.14 5.38
C SER A 316 -10.65 -18.18 6.88
N LYS A 317 -11.84 -17.78 7.33
CA LYS A 317 -12.25 -17.91 8.73
C LYS A 317 -12.41 -19.37 9.13
N GLN A 318 -13.14 -20.18 8.33
CA GLN A 318 -13.30 -21.60 8.58
C GLN A 318 -11.99 -22.35 8.55
N LEU A 319 -11.10 -22.04 7.57
CA LEU A 319 -9.76 -22.67 7.54
C LEU A 319 -8.95 -22.41 8.83
N ARG A 320 -9.08 -21.22 9.42
CA ARG A 320 -8.38 -20.88 10.68
C ARG A 320 -9.01 -21.51 11.93
N GLU A 321 -10.22 -22.00 11.83
CA GLU A 321 -10.91 -22.74 12.89
C GLU A 321 -10.48 -24.21 12.92
N ILE A 322 -9.83 -24.72 11.85
CA ILE A 322 -9.28 -26.08 11.79
C ILE A 322 -8.01 -26.14 12.64
N PRO A 323 -7.85 -27.10 13.53
CA PRO A 323 -6.62 -27.29 14.29
C PRO A 323 -5.39 -27.45 13.41
N LEU A 324 -4.25 -26.86 13.81
CA LEU A 324 -3.02 -26.88 13.01
C LEU A 324 -2.48 -28.29 12.79
N ASN A 325 -2.65 -29.20 13.76
CA ASN A 325 -2.24 -30.61 13.64
C ASN A 325 -3.01 -31.34 12.52
N ILE A 326 -4.30 -31.02 12.30
CA ILE A 326 -5.11 -31.55 11.19
C ILE A 326 -4.61 -30.98 9.86
N LEU A 327 -4.43 -29.66 9.77
CA LEU A 327 -3.93 -29.02 8.55
C LEU A 327 -2.51 -29.50 8.19
N CYS A 328 -1.66 -29.73 9.18
CA CYS A 328 -0.32 -30.24 9.00
C CYS A 328 -0.35 -31.63 8.35
N ARG A 329 -1.19 -32.52 8.82
CA ARG A 329 -1.39 -33.85 8.24
C ARG A 329 -1.91 -33.77 6.81
N ILE A 330 -2.93 -32.95 6.56
CA ILE A 330 -3.48 -32.76 5.21
C ILE A 330 -2.40 -32.23 4.25
N PHE A 331 -1.60 -31.23 4.64
CA PHE A 331 -0.58 -30.63 3.78
C PHE A 331 0.54 -31.63 3.48
N ASN A 332 0.94 -32.45 4.45
CA ASN A 332 1.97 -33.48 4.24
C ASN A 332 1.44 -34.64 3.40
N LEU A 333 0.18 -35.03 3.52
CA LEU A 333 -0.43 -36.01 2.62
C LEU A 333 -0.53 -35.47 1.18
N LEU A 334 -0.88 -34.18 0.98
CA LEU A 334 -0.84 -33.55 -0.35
C LEU A 334 0.58 -33.47 -0.93
N LEU A 335 1.57 -33.21 -0.09
CA LEU A 335 2.98 -33.19 -0.47
C LEU A 335 3.45 -34.60 -0.88
N LEU A 336 3.13 -35.63 -0.10
CA LEU A 336 3.44 -37.03 -0.41
C LEU A 336 2.81 -37.48 -1.75
N CYS A 337 1.52 -37.20 -1.92
CA CYS A 337 0.80 -37.59 -3.13
C CYS A 337 1.23 -36.82 -4.40
N GLY A 338 1.91 -35.67 -4.26
CA GLY A 338 2.37 -34.87 -5.40
C GLY A 338 1.24 -34.41 -6.34
N LYS A 339 -0.01 -34.44 -5.90
CA LYS A 339 -1.19 -34.05 -6.70
C LYS A 339 -2.34 -33.56 -5.85
N LEU A 340 -3.22 -32.75 -6.44
CA LEU A 340 -4.39 -32.21 -5.77
C LEU A 340 -5.67 -32.94 -6.24
N PRO A 341 -6.66 -33.13 -5.34
CA PRO A 341 -8.00 -33.57 -5.70
C PRO A 341 -8.66 -32.69 -6.75
N LYS A 342 -9.48 -33.31 -7.62
CA LYS A 342 -10.11 -32.63 -8.75
C LYS A 342 -10.95 -31.40 -8.35
N HIS A 343 -11.68 -31.47 -7.26
CA HIS A 343 -12.50 -30.36 -6.77
C HIS A 343 -11.67 -29.15 -6.27
N LEU A 344 -10.43 -29.38 -5.80
CA LEU A 344 -9.50 -28.31 -5.38
C LEU A 344 -8.77 -27.67 -6.59
N LEU A 345 -8.68 -28.35 -7.72
CA LEU A 345 -8.11 -27.85 -8.97
C LEU A 345 -9.09 -26.97 -9.76
N GLN A 346 -10.38 -27.05 -9.46
CA GLN A 346 -11.37 -26.17 -10.06
C GLN A 346 -11.20 -24.74 -9.58
N ALA A 347 -11.20 -23.80 -10.52
CA ALA A 347 -11.05 -22.38 -10.24
C ALA A 347 -12.19 -21.56 -10.86
N ARG A 348 -12.30 -20.33 -10.41
CA ARG A 348 -13.15 -19.32 -11.02
C ARG A 348 -12.31 -18.09 -11.35
N THR A 349 -12.24 -17.73 -12.62
CA THR A 349 -11.53 -16.53 -13.08
C THR A 349 -12.50 -15.37 -13.19
N VAL A 350 -12.35 -14.38 -12.32
CA VAL A 350 -13.16 -13.17 -12.27
C VAL A 350 -12.49 -12.08 -13.12
N LEU A 351 -13.22 -11.61 -14.14
CA LEU A 351 -12.74 -10.53 -14.99
C LEU A 351 -13.01 -9.19 -14.32
N ILE A 352 -11.95 -8.47 -13.92
CA ILE A 352 -12.00 -7.21 -13.20
C ILE A 352 -11.48 -6.09 -14.10
N PRO A 353 -12.25 -4.98 -14.33
CA PRO A 353 -11.78 -3.87 -15.14
C PRO A 353 -10.58 -3.17 -14.50
N LYS A 354 -9.56 -2.85 -15.31
CA LYS A 354 -8.35 -2.12 -14.88
C LYS A 354 -8.67 -0.69 -14.43
N LYS A 355 -9.68 -0.07 -15.07
CA LYS A 355 -10.23 1.26 -14.74
C LYS A 355 -11.74 1.21 -14.87
N ASP A 356 -12.45 2.13 -14.20
CA ASP A 356 -13.89 2.25 -14.42
C ASP A 356 -14.17 2.78 -15.84
N GLY A 357 -15.19 2.23 -16.50
CA GLY A 357 -15.62 2.69 -17.82
C GLY A 357 -14.88 2.13 -19.02
N VAL A 358 -14.13 1.04 -18.86
CA VAL A 358 -13.46 0.37 -19.98
C VAL A 358 -14.44 -0.41 -20.85
N LEU A 359 -14.30 -0.23 -22.18
CA LEU A 359 -15.18 -0.81 -23.19
C LEU A 359 -14.58 -2.04 -23.87
N LYS A 360 -13.27 -2.27 -23.72
CA LYS A 360 -12.56 -3.34 -24.42
C LYS A 360 -12.25 -4.51 -23.48
N PRO A 361 -12.39 -5.78 -23.93
CA PRO A 361 -12.03 -6.98 -23.15
C PRO A 361 -10.56 -6.99 -22.67
N GLU A 362 -9.64 -6.43 -23.44
CA GLU A 362 -8.21 -6.35 -23.13
C GLU A 362 -7.90 -5.50 -21.87
N ASP A 363 -8.79 -4.60 -21.49
CA ASP A 363 -8.65 -3.75 -20.32
C ASP A 363 -9.18 -4.39 -19.03
N TYR A 364 -9.49 -5.68 -19.06
CA TYR A 364 -9.81 -6.46 -17.88
C TYR A 364 -8.59 -7.26 -17.39
N ARG A 365 -8.59 -7.63 -16.12
CA ARG A 365 -7.64 -8.56 -15.49
C ARG A 365 -8.37 -9.85 -15.13
N PRO A 366 -7.86 -11.03 -15.53
CA PRO A 366 -8.43 -12.32 -15.15
C PRO A 366 -7.87 -12.75 -13.79
N ILE A 367 -8.59 -12.50 -12.71
CA ILE A 367 -8.17 -12.94 -11.37
C ILE A 367 -8.74 -14.33 -11.08
N THR A 368 -7.86 -15.29 -11.02
CA THR A 368 -8.20 -16.70 -10.74
C THR A 368 -8.34 -16.93 -9.24
N VAL A 369 -9.49 -17.41 -8.83
CA VAL A 369 -9.85 -17.70 -7.44
C VAL A 369 -9.99 -19.21 -7.26
N GLN A 370 -9.01 -19.82 -6.61
CA GLN A 370 -8.95 -21.24 -6.24
C GLN A 370 -9.48 -21.45 -4.82
N SER A 371 -9.59 -22.72 -4.37
CA SER A 371 -9.83 -23.08 -2.97
C SER A 371 -8.92 -22.32 -2.00
N ILE A 372 -9.45 -21.96 -0.84
CA ILE A 372 -8.67 -21.36 0.24
C ILE A 372 -7.62 -22.36 0.76
N LEU A 373 -7.95 -23.66 0.80
CA LEU A 373 -7.00 -24.70 1.20
C LEU A 373 -5.81 -24.78 0.24
N THR A 374 -6.08 -24.86 -1.09
CA THR A 374 -5.04 -24.83 -2.13
C THR A 374 -4.16 -23.59 -2.02
N ARG A 375 -4.76 -22.40 -1.85
CA ARG A 375 -3.99 -21.16 -1.70
C ARG A 375 -3.13 -21.11 -0.43
N ALA A 376 -3.56 -21.73 0.67
CA ALA A 376 -2.75 -21.83 1.87
C ALA A 376 -1.56 -22.78 1.65
N PHE A 377 -1.76 -23.92 1.03
CA PHE A 377 -0.70 -24.85 0.68
C PHE A 377 0.30 -24.23 -0.32
N HIS A 378 -0.18 -23.67 -1.44
CA HIS A 378 0.67 -22.93 -2.39
C HIS A 378 1.43 -21.77 -1.77
N LYS A 379 0.85 -21.10 -0.76
CA LYS A 379 1.55 -20.01 -0.05
C LYS A 379 2.67 -20.55 0.85
N THR A 380 2.55 -21.75 1.38
CA THR A 380 3.64 -22.42 2.10
C THR A 380 4.79 -22.73 1.15
N LEU A 381 4.51 -23.34 0.00
CA LEU A 381 5.52 -23.63 -1.03
C LEU A 381 6.15 -22.34 -1.60
N ALA A 382 5.35 -21.30 -1.86
CA ALA A 382 5.83 -20.00 -2.33
C ALA A 382 6.79 -19.31 -1.34
N ARG A 383 6.60 -19.51 -0.04
CA ARG A 383 7.52 -19.00 0.98
C ARG A 383 8.84 -19.75 0.99
N ARG A 384 8.81 -21.07 0.78
CA ARG A 384 10.02 -21.87 0.62
C ARG A 384 10.80 -21.43 -0.62
N LEU A 385 10.13 -21.28 -1.77
CA LEU A 385 10.76 -20.73 -2.99
C LEU A 385 11.42 -19.38 -2.74
N ALA A 386 10.75 -18.46 -2.03
CA ALA A 386 11.31 -17.15 -1.74
C ALA A 386 12.49 -17.15 -0.76
N LEU A 387 12.69 -18.23 0.00
CA LEU A 387 13.80 -18.38 0.94
C LEU A 387 15.01 -19.11 0.33
N HIS A 388 14.78 -20.07 -0.55
CA HIS A 388 15.82 -20.99 -1.02
C HIS A 388 16.21 -20.79 -2.50
N VAL A 389 15.38 -20.12 -3.32
CA VAL A 389 15.71 -19.85 -4.71
C VAL A 389 16.28 -18.43 -4.84
N GLU A 390 17.57 -18.35 -5.12
CA GLU A 390 18.22 -17.07 -5.36
C GLU A 390 17.87 -16.54 -6.76
N LEU A 391 17.41 -15.29 -6.82
CA LEU A 391 17.12 -14.56 -8.04
C LEU A 391 18.19 -13.48 -8.27
N ASP A 392 18.34 -13.09 -9.54
CA ASP A 392 19.20 -11.98 -9.93
C ASP A 392 18.81 -10.70 -9.19
N LYS A 393 19.78 -9.97 -8.64
CA LYS A 393 19.60 -8.77 -7.83
C LYS A 393 18.89 -7.62 -8.57
N ARG A 394 18.84 -7.68 -9.91
CA ARG A 394 18.12 -6.72 -10.76
C ARG A 394 16.61 -6.92 -10.73
N GLN A 395 16.10 -8.14 -10.40
CA GLN A 395 14.66 -8.40 -10.18
C GLN A 395 14.26 -7.97 -8.76
N LYS A 396 13.39 -6.98 -8.66
CA LYS A 396 12.97 -6.38 -7.38
C LYS A 396 11.49 -6.62 -7.03
N ALA A 397 10.73 -7.34 -7.86
CA ALA A 397 9.34 -7.66 -7.59
C ALA A 397 9.20 -8.93 -6.73
N PHE A 398 8.17 -8.97 -5.88
CA PHE A 398 7.77 -10.12 -5.06
C PHE A 398 8.87 -10.68 -4.13
N ILE A 399 9.88 -9.87 -3.82
CA ILE A 399 10.94 -10.19 -2.87
C ILE A 399 10.66 -9.51 -1.51
N PRO A 400 11.25 -9.95 -0.38
CA PRO A 400 10.95 -9.42 0.94
C PRO A 400 11.55 -8.03 1.25
N THR A 401 11.99 -7.27 0.23
CA THR A 401 12.51 -5.91 0.34
C THR A 401 11.62 -4.88 -0.35
N ASP A 402 11.88 -3.56 -0.14
CA ASP A 402 11.11 -2.49 -0.83
C ASP A 402 11.65 -2.26 -2.26
N GLY A 403 11.49 -3.27 -3.13
CA GLY A 403 11.97 -3.22 -4.52
C GLY A 403 11.42 -2.04 -5.34
N CYS A 404 10.19 -1.56 -5.05
CA CYS A 404 9.66 -0.35 -5.67
C CYS A 404 10.52 0.87 -5.35
N ALA A 405 10.90 1.06 -4.09
CA ALA A 405 11.74 2.17 -3.68
C ALA A 405 13.14 2.07 -4.30
N SER A 406 13.74 0.86 -4.28
CA SER A 406 15.06 0.61 -4.85
C SER A 406 15.11 0.99 -6.34
N ASN A 407 14.21 0.45 -7.16
CA ASN A 407 14.17 0.74 -8.58
C ASN A 407 13.88 2.22 -8.91
N ILE A 408 13.03 2.89 -8.12
CA ILE A 408 12.74 4.32 -8.31
C ILE A 408 13.98 5.16 -7.98
N PHE A 409 14.73 4.82 -6.93
CA PHE A 409 15.96 5.53 -6.57
C PHE A 409 17.08 5.26 -7.57
N ASP A 410 17.23 4.01 -8.04
CA ASP A 410 18.19 3.64 -9.09
C ASP A 410 17.93 4.43 -10.37
N LEU A 411 16.68 4.45 -10.86
CA LEU A 411 16.33 5.18 -12.08
C LEU A 411 16.58 6.69 -11.95
N ASP A 412 16.18 7.31 -10.82
CA ASP A 412 16.41 8.73 -10.58
C ASP A 412 17.91 9.06 -10.48
N MET A 413 18.67 8.21 -9.80
CA MET A 413 20.14 8.31 -9.71
C MET A 413 20.78 8.25 -11.09
N ILE A 414 20.43 7.26 -11.91
CA ILE A 414 21.00 7.05 -13.24
C ILE A 414 20.71 8.25 -14.14
N LEU A 415 19.47 8.69 -14.23
CA LEU A 415 19.08 9.84 -15.05
C LEU A 415 19.78 11.12 -14.63
N ARG A 416 19.86 11.39 -13.32
CA ARG A 416 20.55 12.59 -12.79
C ARG A 416 22.06 12.53 -12.99
N TYR A 417 22.68 11.37 -12.71
CA TYR A 417 24.11 11.18 -12.87
C TYR A 417 24.54 11.46 -14.31
N HIS A 418 23.91 10.83 -15.29
CA HIS A 418 24.24 11.01 -16.71
C HIS A 418 24.07 12.46 -17.17
N ARG A 419 23.01 13.13 -16.71
CA ARG A 419 22.78 14.54 -17.01
C ARG A 419 23.81 15.47 -16.36
N GLN A 420 24.18 15.23 -15.10
CA GLN A 420 25.14 16.05 -14.37
C GLN A 420 26.58 15.91 -14.87
N HIS A 421 26.95 14.69 -15.27
CA HIS A 421 28.29 14.40 -15.75
C HIS A 421 28.38 14.42 -17.27
N PHE A 422 27.31 14.85 -17.95
CA PHE A 422 27.27 14.95 -19.42
C PHE A 422 27.63 13.64 -20.13
N LYS A 423 27.24 12.50 -19.56
CA LYS A 423 27.46 11.17 -20.13
C LYS A 423 26.26 10.72 -20.97
N PRO A 424 26.47 9.99 -22.07
CA PRO A 424 25.36 9.44 -22.85
C PRO A 424 24.61 8.37 -22.04
N LEU A 425 23.28 8.30 -22.24
CA LEU A 425 22.41 7.27 -21.69
C LEU A 425 21.32 6.95 -22.68
N TYR A 426 21.17 5.68 -22.98
CA TYR A 426 20.11 5.13 -23.80
C TYR A 426 19.28 4.18 -22.94
N LEU A 427 17.96 4.38 -22.90
CA LEU A 427 17.04 3.66 -22.04
C LEU A 427 15.83 3.20 -22.88
N ALA A 428 15.37 1.96 -22.65
CA ALA A 428 14.11 1.43 -23.18
C ALA A 428 13.22 0.95 -22.04
N SER A 429 12.01 1.48 -21.93
CA SER A 429 10.96 0.95 -21.08
C SER A 429 10.08 0.02 -21.90
N ILE A 430 10.02 -1.24 -21.50
CA ILE A 430 9.34 -2.32 -22.24
C ILE A 430 8.10 -2.75 -21.45
N ASP A 431 6.94 -2.72 -22.10
CA ASP A 431 5.66 -3.22 -21.60
C ASP A 431 5.33 -4.55 -22.28
N LEU A 432 4.96 -5.56 -21.51
CA LEU A 432 4.59 -6.87 -22.05
C LEU A 432 3.07 -6.98 -22.23
N ALA A 433 2.66 -7.60 -23.32
CA ALA A 433 1.25 -7.88 -23.59
C ALA A 433 0.79 -9.10 -22.79
N LYS A 434 -0.08 -8.91 -21.78
CA LYS A 434 -0.68 -10.01 -20.99
C LYS A 434 0.35 -11.00 -20.39
N ALA A 435 1.44 -10.49 -19.86
CA ALA A 435 2.62 -11.27 -19.44
C ALA A 435 2.29 -12.54 -18.62
N PHE A 436 1.50 -12.40 -17.55
CA PHE A 436 1.10 -13.52 -16.71
C PHE A 436 0.23 -14.56 -17.44
N ASP A 437 -0.54 -14.14 -18.45
CA ASP A 437 -1.55 -14.97 -19.10
C ASP A 437 -0.97 -15.71 -20.32
N SER A 438 0.30 -15.44 -20.72
CA SER A 438 0.85 -15.88 -22.01
C SER A 438 2.08 -16.80 -21.93
N VAL A 439 2.69 -16.96 -20.75
CA VAL A 439 3.90 -17.81 -20.59
C VAL A 439 3.61 -19.25 -21.05
N SER A 440 4.47 -19.83 -21.90
CA SER A 440 4.29 -21.20 -22.40
C SER A 440 4.49 -22.23 -21.27
N MET A 441 3.75 -23.35 -21.31
CA MET A 441 3.90 -24.43 -20.32
C MET A 441 5.26 -25.10 -20.38
N ASN A 442 5.85 -25.20 -21.57
CA ASN A 442 7.21 -25.73 -21.74
C ASN A 442 8.24 -24.80 -21.07
N THR A 443 8.12 -23.49 -21.28
CA THR A 443 8.96 -22.50 -20.56
C THR A 443 8.84 -22.62 -19.05
N ILE A 444 7.62 -22.82 -18.53
CA ILE A 444 7.44 -23.02 -17.08
C ILE A 444 8.17 -24.27 -16.62
N ARG A 445 7.97 -25.41 -17.29
CA ARG A 445 8.64 -26.68 -16.96
C ARG A 445 10.17 -26.56 -16.97
N ASP A 446 10.73 -26.09 -18.10
CA ASP A 446 12.18 -25.92 -18.25
C ASP A 446 12.75 -24.97 -17.19
N THR A 447 12.01 -23.91 -16.86
CA THR A 447 12.43 -22.95 -15.83
C THR A 447 12.49 -23.59 -14.45
N LEU A 448 11.49 -24.40 -14.07
CA LEU A 448 11.48 -25.08 -12.78
C LEU A 448 12.68 -26.05 -12.66
N GLU A 449 12.95 -26.81 -13.73
CA GLU A 449 14.09 -27.75 -13.79
C GLU A 449 15.43 -27.00 -13.73
N ILE A 450 15.63 -25.95 -14.54
CA ILE A 450 16.86 -25.15 -14.60
C ILE A 450 17.16 -24.45 -13.28
N MET A 451 16.12 -24.02 -12.58
CA MET A 451 16.25 -23.34 -11.29
C MET A 451 16.53 -24.30 -10.11
N GLY A 452 16.66 -25.60 -10.37
CA GLY A 452 16.99 -26.62 -9.39
C GLY A 452 15.85 -27.00 -8.46
N LEU A 453 14.59 -26.92 -8.92
CA LEU A 453 13.48 -27.43 -8.13
C LEU A 453 13.52 -28.97 -8.14
N PRO A 454 13.25 -29.65 -7.01
CA PRO A 454 13.13 -31.09 -6.95
C PRO A 454 12.08 -31.63 -7.94
N ASP A 455 12.34 -32.77 -8.57
CA ASP A 455 11.43 -33.39 -9.53
C ASP A 455 9.99 -33.59 -9.00
N PRO A 456 9.75 -33.99 -7.73
CA PRO A 456 8.41 -34.09 -7.18
C PRO A 456 7.68 -32.73 -7.14
N MET A 457 8.38 -31.64 -6.82
CA MET A 457 7.80 -30.31 -6.81
C MET A 457 7.48 -29.82 -8.21
N THR A 458 8.38 -30.03 -9.15
CA THR A 458 8.18 -29.71 -10.57
C THR A 458 6.97 -30.47 -11.13
N SER A 459 6.91 -31.77 -10.88
CA SER A 459 5.79 -32.64 -11.27
C SER A 459 4.47 -32.20 -10.64
N TYR A 460 4.46 -31.84 -9.35
CA TYR A 460 3.29 -31.32 -8.67
C TYR A 460 2.77 -30.03 -9.33
N ILE A 461 3.66 -29.06 -9.59
CA ILE A 461 3.30 -27.79 -10.22
C ILE A 461 2.70 -28.03 -11.60
N MET A 462 3.37 -28.82 -12.44
CA MET A 462 2.90 -29.12 -13.80
C MET A 462 1.57 -29.88 -13.80
N ASN A 463 1.40 -30.91 -12.98
CA ASN A 463 0.13 -31.61 -12.79
C ASN A 463 -1.01 -30.65 -12.35
N SER A 464 -0.68 -29.67 -11.49
CA SER A 464 -1.67 -28.68 -11.05
C SER A 464 -2.13 -27.75 -12.17
N TYR A 465 -1.30 -27.49 -13.18
CA TYR A 465 -1.67 -26.77 -14.40
C TYR A 465 -2.46 -27.64 -15.35
N ASP A 466 -1.94 -28.83 -15.70
CA ASP A 466 -2.54 -29.76 -16.70
C ASP A 466 -3.94 -30.25 -16.32
N ARG A 467 -4.20 -30.46 -15.05
CA ARG A 467 -5.48 -30.95 -14.52
C ARG A 467 -6.43 -29.83 -14.08
N SER A 468 -6.01 -28.58 -14.12
CA SER A 468 -6.83 -27.46 -13.67
C SER A 468 -7.84 -27.02 -14.73
N SER A 469 -8.98 -26.53 -14.26
CA SER A 469 -9.98 -25.90 -15.10
C SER A 469 -10.54 -24.64 -14.43
N THR A 470 -11.05 -23.72 -15.23
CA THR A 470 -11.61 -22.48 -14.73
C THR A 470 -12.90 -22.07 -15.43
N VAL A 471 -13.78 -21.39 -14.71
CA VAL A 471 -14.99 -20.77 -15.23
C VAL A 471 -14.77 -19.26 -15.26
N LEU A 472 -14.95 -18.60 -16.41
CA LEU A 472 -14.91 -17.14 -16.48
C LEU A 472 -16.17 -16.54 -15.87
N SER A 473 -16.02 -15.52 -15.05
CA SER A 473 -17.12 -14.86 -14.34
C SER A 473 -16.97 -13.34 -14.42
N CYS A 474 -18.04 -12.65 -14.85
CA CYS A 474 -18.09 -11.19 -14.86
C CYS A 474 -19.56 -10.73 -14.70
N ASN A 475 -19.80 -9.69 -13.91
CA ASN A 475 -21.11 -9.04 -13.77
C ASN A 475 -22.32 -9.99 -13.60
N GLY A 476 -22.10 -11.14 -12.94
CA GLY A 476 -23.18 -12.10 -12.63
C GLY A 476 -23.39 -13.22 -13.66
N TRP A 477 -22.65 -13.21 -14.79
CA TRP A 477 -22.61 -14.35 -15.71
C TRP A 477 -21.38 -15.23 -15.50
N GLU A 478 -21.50 -16.48 -15.89
CA GLU A 478 -20.41 -17.49 -15.88
C GLU A 478 -20.41 -18.23 -17.21
N THR A 479 -19.23 -18.78 -17.57
CA THR A 479 -19.08 -19.66 -18.77
C THR A 479 -19.13 -21.11 -18.37
N GLU A 480 -19.04 -21.98 -19.36
CA GLU A 480 -18.61 -23.36 -19.17
C GLU A 480 -17.14 -23.42 -18.72
N SER A 481 -16.72 -24.58 -18.25
CA SER A 481 -15.33 -24.81 -17.81
C SER A 481 -14.37 -24.73 -18.98
N ILE A 482 -13.28 -24.00 -18.80
CA ILE A 482 -12.18 -23.81 -19.76
C ILE A 482 -10.94 -24.44 -19.16
N LYS A 483 -10.17 -25.20 -19.94
CA LYS A 483 -8.84 -25.69 -19.59
C LYS A 483 -7.79 -24.75 -20.17
N PRO A 484 -7.06 -23.94 -19.34
CA PRO A 484 -5.97 -23.11 -19.83
C PRO A 484 -4.78 -23.96 -20.29
N THR A 485 -4.15 -23.58 -21.42
CA THR A 485 -2.97 -24.24 -21.99
C THR A 485 -1.71 -23.38 -21.90
N CYS A 486 -1.81 -22.17 -21.38
CA CYS A 486 -0.70 -21.26 -21.15
C CYS A 486 -0.96 -20.31 -19.98
N GLY A 487 0.07 -19.59 -19.59
CA GLY A 487 0.06 -18.59 -18.55
C GLY A 487 0.19 -19.13 -17.14
N VAL A 488 0.61 -18.25 -16.22
CA VAL A 488 0.57 -18.49 -14.78
C VAL A 488 -0.71 -17.90 -14.18
N LYS A 489 -1.31 -18.58 -13.21
CA LYS A 489 -2.63 -18.22 -12.67
C LYS A 489 -2.57 -16.91 -11.86
N GLN A 490 -3.13 -15.81 -12.38
CA GLN A 490 -3.21 -14.55 -11.61
C GLN A 490 -4.08 -14.71 -10.36
N GLY A 491 -3.45 -14.75 -9.17
CA GLY A 491 -4.11 -14.95 -7.88
C GLY A 491 -3.69 -16.20 -7.12
N ASP A 492 -2.88 -17.04 -7.74
CA ASP A 492 -2.19 -18.15 -7.09
C ASP A 492 -0.91 -17.63 -6.41
N PRO A 493 -0.61 -18.00 -5.16
CA PRO A 493 0.61 -17.59 -4.47
C PRO A 493 1.94 -18.04 -5.11
N LEU A 494 1.96 -19.15 -5.88
CA LEU A 494 3.16 -19.63 -6.59
C LEU A 494 3.47 -18.83 -7.84
N SER A 495 2.44 -18.31 -8.53
CA SER A 495 2.57 -17.68 -9.84
C SER A 495 3.58 -16.52 -9.90
N PRO A 496 3.67 -15.62 -8.91
CA PRO A 496 4.67 -14.56 -8.90
C PRO A 496 6.12 -15.09 -8.88
N ASN A 497 6.37 -16.14 -8.10
CA ASN A 497 7.72 -16.75 -8.02
C ASN A 497 8.10 -17.43 -9.33
N ILE A 498 7.18 -18.20 -9.92
CA ILE A 498 7.39 -18.87 -11.21
C ILE A 498 7.68 -17.82 -12.30
N PHE A 499 6.89 -16.75 -12.36
CA PHE A 499 7.12 -15.68 -13.33
C PHE A 499 8.48 -14.98 -13.13
N ASN A 500 8.87 -14.71 -11.88
CA ASN A 500 10.18 -14.14 -11.57
C ASN A 500 11.33 -15.05 -12.00
N MET A 501 11.20 -16.38 -11.82
CA MET A 501 12.21 -17.36 -12.29
C MET A 501 12.34 -17.35 -13.82
N VAL A 502 11.24 -17.20 -14.56
CA VAL A 502 11.29 -17.04 -16.03
C VAL A 502 12.06 -15.77 -16.43
N ILE A 503 11.80 -14.66 -15.74
CA ILE A 503 12.50 -13.39 -16.01
C ILE A 503 13.97 -13.42 -15.54
N ASP A 504 14.30 -14.19 -14.51
CA ASP A 504 15.68 -14.40 -14.05
C ASP A 504 16.56 -14.99 -15.16
N ARG A 505 16.04 -15.95 -15.94
CA ARG A 505 16.71 -16.53 -17.10
C ARG A 505 17.02 -15.48 -18.17
N LEU A 506 16.09 -14.52 -18.42
CA LEU A 506 16.36 -13.39 -19.30
C LEU A 506 17.54 -12.55 -18.78
N LEU A 507 17.53 -12.21 -17.47
CA LEU A 507 18.57 -11.37 -16.90
C LEU A 507 19.98 -11.95 -17.03
N LYS A 508 20.12 -13.28 -16.92
CA LYS A 508 21.40 -13.96 -17.11
C LYS A 508 21.91 -13.91 -18.54
N ARG A 509 21.01 -13.84 -19.53
CA ARG A 509 21.35 -13.78 -20.97
C ARG A 509 21.74 -12.37 -21.44
N LEU A 510 21.44 -11.33 -20.65
CA LEU A 510 21.83 -9.97 -21.01
C LEU A 510 23.34 -9.84 -20.99
N PRO A 511 23.94 -9.20 -22.03
CA PRO A 511 25.39 -9.03 -22.10
C PRO A 511 25.91 -8.26 -20.90
N PRO A 512 26.82 -8.82 -20.09
CA PRO A 512 27.28 -8.21 -18.83
C PRO A 512 28.17 -6.98 -19.08
N GLU A 513 28.81 -6.89 -20.23
CA GLU A 513 29.67 -5.76 -20.64
C GLU A 513 28.86 -4.54 -21.09
N VAL A 514 27.58 -4.72 -21.44
CA VAL A 514 26.69 -3.64 -21.86
C VAL A 514 25.95 -3.08 -20.66
N GLY A 515 25.95 -1.77 -20.54
CA GLY A 515 25.27 -1.07 -19.46
C GLY A 515 25.82 0.33 -19.18
N VAL A 516 25.31 0.96 -18.15
CA VAL A 516 25.81 2.25 -17.67
C VAL A 516 26.56 2.08 -16.36
N ARG A 517 27.77 2.64 -16.30
CA ARG A 517 28.64 2.51 -15.12
C ARG A 517 28.56 3.74 -14.23
N ILE A 518 28.21 3.53 -12.94
CA ILE A 518 28.19 4.55 -11.91
C ILE A 518 29.02 4.05 -10.71
N GLY A 519 30.18 4.64 -10.49
CA GLY A 519 31.16 4.11 -9.56
C GLY A 519 31.62 2.71 -9.97
N ASN A 520 31.51 1.74 -9.09
CA ASN A 520 31.84 0.34 -9.33
C ASN A 520 30.64 -0.49 -9.83
N ALA A 521 29.42 0.06 -9.83
CA ALA A 521 28.23 -0.65 -10.26
C ALA A 521 27.92 -0.44 -11.74
N THR A 522 27.53 -1.52 -12.44
CA THR A 522 27.06 -1.49 -13.82
C THR A 522 25.56 -1.80 -13.83
N PHE A 523 24.78 -0.95 -14.49
CA PHE A 523 23.35 -1.08 -14.63
C PHE A 523 23.00 -1.30 -16.11
N ASN A 524 22.39 -2.43 -16.44
CA ASN A 524 21.86 -2.72 -17.79
C ASN A 524 20.36 -2.99 -17.77
N ALA A 525 19.78 -3.35 -16.63
CA ALA A 525 18.36 -3.59 -16.46
C ALA A 525 17.87 -3.19 -15.06
N LEU A 526 16.62 -2.69 -14.96
CA LEU A 526 15.83 -2.58 -13.74
C LEU A 526 14.52 -3.35 -13.97
N MET A 527 14.28 -4.39 -13.18
CA MET A 527 13.12 -5.27 -13.33
C MET A 527 12.17 -5.19 -12.15
N PHE A 528 10.89 -5.14 -12.47
CA PHE A 528 9.83 -5.28 -11.47
C PHE A 528 8.68 -6.10 -12.04
N ALA A 529 8.79 -7.41 -11.96
CA ALA A 529 7.96 -8.40 -12.66
C ALA A 529 7.97 -8.15 -14.18
N ASP A 530 6.83 -7.72 -14.74
CA ASP A 530 6.64 -7.40 -16.16
C ASP A 530 7.05 -5.97 -16.54
N ASP A 531 7.28 -5.07 -15.57
CA ASP A 531 7.78 -3.72 -15.80
C ASP A 531 9.32 -3.76 -15.97
N MET A 532 9.80 -3.59 -17.21
CA MET A 532 11.22 -3.71 -17.56
C MET A 532 11.78 -2.38 -18.04
N ILE A 533 12.95 -2.00 -17.53
CA ILE A 533 13.76 -0.89 -18.06
C ILE A 533 15.14 -1.42 -18.40
N PHE A 534 15.51 -1.36 -19.67
CA PHE A 534 16.85 -1.64 -20.14
C PHE A 534 17.64 -0.36 -20.36
N MET A 535 18.97 -0.43 -20.21
CA MET A 535 19.81 0.74 -20.39
C MET A 535 21.23 0.39 -20.84
N ALA A 536 21.81 1.30 -21.62
CA ALA A 536 23.15 1.19 -22.13
C ALA A 536 23.81 2.57 -22.29
N SER A 537 25.12 2.60 -22.39
CA SER A 537 25.88 3.83 -22.67
C SER A 537 25.97 4.15 -24.16
N THR A 538 25.63 3.18 -25.03
CA THR A 538 25.63 3.32 -26.51
C THR A 538 24.32 2.89 -27.12
N PRO A 539 23.98 3.41 -28.31
CA PRO A 539 22.79 2.96 -29.04
C PRO A 539 22.85 1.49 -29.44
N GLN A 540 24.05 1.03 -29.84
CA GLN A 540 24.26 -0.38 -30.20
C GLN A 540 24.05 -1.30 -29.01
N GLY A 541 24.59 -0.94 -27.85
CA GLY A 541 24.42 -1.69 -26.62
C GLY A 541 22.94 -1.84 -26.25
N LEU A 542 22.18 -0.73 -26.32
CA LEU A 542 20.73 -0.81 -26.02
C LEU A 542 19.98 -1.64 -27.07
N GLN A 543 20.31 -1.51 -28.37
CA GLN A 543 19.66 -2.33 -29.43
C GLN A 543 19.96 -3.81 -29.20
N ASN A 544 21.20 -4.17 -28.86
CA ASN A 544 21.58 -5.56 -28.56
C ASN A 544 20.78 -6.12 -27.36
N ILE A 545 20.63 -5.37 -26.27
CA ILE A 545 19.79 -5.78 -25.15
C ILE A 545 18.34 -6.01 -25.59
N ILE A 546 17.77 -5.09 -26.40
CA ILE A 546 16.40 -5.20 -26.90
C ILE A 546 16.25 -6.46 -27.76
N ASP A 547 17.21 -6.77 -28.64
CA ASP A 547 17.19 -7.92 -29.54
C ASP A 547 17.26 -9.23 -28.73
N VAL A 548 18.23 -9.36 -27.81
CA VAL A 548 18.34 -10.52 -26.89
C VAL A 548 17.07 -10.70 -26.06
N ALA A 549 16.55 -9.61 -25.49
CA ALA A 549 15.36 -9.68 -24.65
C ALA A 549 14.12 -10.06 -25.47
N SER A 550 13.92 -9.45 -26.65
CA SER A 550 12.74 -9.70 -27.47
C SER A 550 12.72 -11.12 -28.06
N ASP A 551 13.89 -11.69 -28.41
CA ASP A 551 14.02 -13.06 -28.89
C ASP A 551 13.70 -14.05 -27.76
N PHE A 552 14.32 -13.89 -26.59
CA PHE A 552 14.05 -14.71 -25.41
C PHE A 552 12.57 -14.68 -25.03
N LEU A 553 11.99 -13.48 -24.91
CA LEU A 553 10.59 -13.30 -24.50
C LEU A 553 9.63 -13.97 -25.48
N ALA A 554 9.88 -13.86 -26.79
CA ALA A 554 9.03 -14.49 -27.80
C ALA A 554 9.06 -16.02 -27.70
N LYS A 555 10.23 -16.63 -27.51
CA LYS A 555 10.37 -18.07 -27.25
C LYS A 555 9.63 -18.51 -25.97
N CYS A 556 9.50 -17.63 -24.97
CA CYS A 556 8.69 -17.87 -23.78
C CYS A 556 7.18 -17.70 -24.00
N GLY A 557 6.72 -17.28 -25.18
CA GLY A 557 5.33 -16.92 -25.45
C GLY A 557 4.96 -15.51 -24.97
N LEU A 558 5.97 -14.68 -24.64
CA LEU A 558 5.79 -13.32 -24.14
C LEU A 558 6.09 -12.31 -25.25
N TYR A 559 5.17 -11.38 -25.50
CA TYR A 559 5.32 -10.42 -26.58
C TYR A 559 5.38 -8.97 -26.06
N VAL A 560 6.32 -8.21 -26.64
CA VAL A 560 6.48 -6.79 -26.33
C VAL A 560 5.32 -5.98 -26.93
N ASN A 561 4.71 -5.13 -26.11
CA ASN A 561 3.73 -4.16 -26.58
C ASN A 561 4.44 -2.87 -27.03
N ALA A 562 4.83 -2.81 -28.30
CA ALA A 562 5.57 -1.67 -28.85
C ALA A 562 4.84 -0.32 -28.70
N ALA A 563 3.50 -0.30 -28.76
CA ALA A 563 2.71 0.92 -28.61
C ALA A 563 2.74 1.54 -27.19
N LYS A 564 2.99 0.72 -26.17
CA LYS A 564 3.14 1.16 -24.77
C LYS A 564 4.60 1.24 -24.32
N SER A 565 5.51 0.61 -25.06
CA SER A 565 6.95 0.71 -24.86
C SER A 565 7.47 2.03 -25.41
N PHE A 566 8.58 2.52 -24.87
CA PHE A 566 9.20 3.76 -25.37
C PHE A 566 10.70 3.78 -25.05
N THR A 567 11.41 4.70 -25.70
CA THR A 567 12.85 4.89 -25.52
C THR A 567 13.21 6.32 -25.14
N VAL A 568 14.29 6.46 -24.38
CA VAL A 568 14.90 7.75 -24.00
C VAL A 568 16.35 7.73 -24.44
N ALA A 569 16.79 8.72 -25.18
CA ALA A 569 18.18 8.91 -25.52
C ALA A 569 18.70 10.26 -24.99
N LEU A 570 19.62 10.21 -24.02
CA LEU A 570 20.37 11.36 -23.53
C LEU A 570 21.73 11.36 -24.19
N ARG A 571 22.09 12.48 -24.84
CA ARG A 571 23.36 12.63 -25.54
C ARG A 571 24.15 13.81 -25.04
N ASN A 572 25.45 13.69 -25.12
CA ASN A 572 26.36 14.80 -24.87
C ASN A 572 26.62 15.58 -26.16
N VAL A 573 26.60 16.90 -26.07
CA VAL A 573 27.02 17.76 -27.18
C VAL A 573 28.54 17.95 -27.10
N PRO A 574 29.31 17.52 -28.11
CA PRO A 574 30.75 17.66 -28.10
C PRO A 574 31.17 19.12 -27.86
N HIS A 575 32.25 19.31 -27.14
CA HIS A 575 32.85 20.60 -26.76
C HIS A 575 31.96 21.56 -25.95
N VAL A 576 30.73 21.20 -25.68
CA VAL A 576 29.82 21.99 -24.84
C VAL A 576 29.35 21.09 -23.70
N LYS A 577 29.64 21.42 -22.45
CA LYS A 577 29.13 20.67 -21.28
C LYS A 577 27.61 20.75 -21.20
N LYS A 578 26.91 19.96 -22.03
CA LYS A 578 25.48 20.00 -22.19
C LYS A 578 24.93 18.61 -22.55
N SER A 579 23.88 18.21 -21.85
CA SER A 579 23.08 17.02 -22.16
C SER A 579 21.79 17.41 -22.87
N VAL A 580 21.47 16.73 -23.96
CA VAL A 580 20.26 16.91 -24.76
C VAL A 580 19.49 15.61 -24.90
N VAL A 581 18.19 15.71 -25.09
CA VAL A 581 17.34 14.55 -25.40
C VAL A 581 17.27 14.39 -26.91
N ASP A 582 17.69 13.23 -27.41
CA ASP A 582 17.65 12.88 -28.83
C ASP A 582 16.40 12.06 -29.14
N SER A 583 15.41 12.67 -29.75
CA SER A 583 14.19 12.01 -30.21
C SER A 583 14.33 11.39 -31.62
N LYS A 584 15.47 11.54 -32.30
CA LYS A 584 15.74 11.02 -33.67
C LYS A 584 16.36 9.64 -33.64
N THR A 585 17.10 9.28 -32.58
CA THR A 585 17.62 7.92 -32.39
C THR A 585 16.45 6.95 -32.26
N GLN A 586 16.33 6.01 -33.17
CA GLN A 586 15.27 5.00 -33.21
C GLN A 586 15.83 3.64 -32.78
N PHE A 587 15.05 2.89 -32.07
CA PHE A 587 15.28 1.51 -31.68
C PHE A 587 14.15 0.64 -32.22
N VAL A 588 14.47 -0.58 -32.54
CA VAL A 588 13.55 -1.52 -33.19
C VAL A 588 13.43 -2.77 -32.30
N CYS A 589 12.21 -3.24 -32.11
CA CYS A 589 11.92 -4.51 -31.44
C CYS A 589 11.18 -5.42 -32.41
N ARG A 590 11.81 -6.48 -32.88
CA ARG A 590 11.25 -7.42 -33.88
C ARG A 590 10.61 -6.72 -35.08
N GLY A 591 11.34 -5.82 -35.73
CA GLY A 591 10.87 -5.05 -36.90
C GLY A 591 9.98 -3.85 -36.60
N THR A 592 9.46 -3.73 -35.36
CA THR A 592 8.61 -2.60 -34.97
C THR A 592 9.42 -1.50 -34.28
N LYS A 593 9.27 -0.26 -34.73
CA LYS A 593 9.94 0.90 -34.13
C LYS A 593 9.34 1.23 -32.76
N LEU A 594 10.19 1.41 -31.76
CA LEU A 594 9.78 1.87 -30.45
C LEU A 594 9.69 3.41 -30.41
N PRO A 595 8.61 4.00 -29.86
CA PRO A 595 8.45 5.44 -29.74
C PRO A 595 9.60 6.08 -28.93
N ALA A 596 10.24 7.10 -29.46
CA ALA A 596 11.22 7.91 -28.72
C ALA A 596 10.50 9.08 -28.02
N ILE A 597 10.71 9.24 -26.72
CA ILE A 597 10.10 10.35 -25.98
C ILE A 597 10.94 11.63 -26.04
N LYS A 598 10.26 12.76 -25.94
CA LYS A 598 10.85 14.10 -25.95
C LYS A 598 11.17 14.55 -24.52
N ARG A 599 11.97 15.62 -24.39
CA ARG A 599 12.43 16.15 -23.10
C ARG A 599 11.31 16.50 -22.11
N GLU A 600 10.17 16.96 -22.60
CA GLU A 600 9.02 17.35 -21.78
C GLU A 600 8.06 16.19 -21.51
N SER A 601 8.27 15.05 -22.17
CA SER A 601 7.41 13.90 -22.01
C SER A 601 7.53 13.34 -20.60
N GLU A 602 6.39 13.18 -19.93
CA GLU A 602 6.28 12.57 -18.62
C GLU A 602 5.78 11.13 -18.77
N TRP A 603 6.45 10.20 -18.12
CA TRP A 603 5.98 8.82 -18.00
C TRP A 603 5.89 8.41 -16.54
N ARG A 604 5.23 7.30 -16.26
CA ARG A 604 5.17 6.73 -14.93
C ARG A 604 5.95 5.43 -14.86
N TYR A 605 6.85 5.34 -13.87
CA TYR A 605 7.52 4.11 -13.51
C TYR A 605 7.16 3.77 -12.06
N LEU A 606 6.63 2.55 -11.85
CA LEU A 606 6.15 2.07 -10.54
C LEU A 606 5.26 3.09 -9.82
N GLY A 607 4.37 3.76 -10.57
CA GLY A 607 3.40 4.73 -10.06
C GLY A 607 3.91 6.14 -9.79
N VAL A 608 5.20 6.43 -10.02
CA VAL A 608 5.84 7.73 -9.81
C VAL A 608 6.16 8.39 -11.16
N PRO A 609 5.94 9.71 -11.34
CA PRO A 609 6.20 10.38 -12.60
C PRO A 609 7.67 10.76 -12.79
N PHE A 610 8.19 10.48 -13.98
CA PHE A 610 9.54 10.79 -14.46
C PHE A 610 9.51 11.60 -15.73
N THR A 611 10.59 12.31 -15.98
CA THR A 611 11.00 12.86 -17.27
C THR A 611 12.45 12.43 -17.56
N PRO A 612 12.97 12.66 -18.77
CA PRO A 612 14.40 12.44 -19.04
C PRO A 612 15.37 13.17 -18.07
N GLU A 613 14.85 14.12 -17.30
CA GLU A 613 15.62 14.85 -16.29
C GLU A 613 15.60 14.21 -14.89
N GLY A 614 14.90 13.10 -14.70
CA GLY A 614 14.66 12.41 -13.45
C GLY A 614 13.26 12.61 -12.89
N LEU A 615 13.07 12.42 -11.58
CA LEU A 615 11.79 12.56 -10.89
C LEU A 615 11.16 13.95 -11.06
N THR A 616 9.92 13.99 -11.54
CA THR A 616 9.16 15.25 -11.62
C THR A 616 8.55 15.62 -10.28
N VAL A 617 8.18 16.90 -10.12
CA VAL A 617 7.51 17.35 -8.90
C VAL A 617 6.06 16.89 -8.90
N ALA A 618 5.73 15.98 -7.99
CA ALA A 618 4.37 15.48 -7.80
C ALA A 618 3.38 16.61 -7.43
N LYS A 619 2.22 16.62 -8.06
CA LYS A 619 1.16 17.66 -7.90
C LYS A 619 -0.20 17.05 -7.53
N PRO A 620 -0.33 16.31 -6.40
CA PRO A 620 -1.56 15.60 -6.06
C PRO A 620 -2.66 16.49 -5.44
N GLU A 621 -2.42 17.81 -5.26
CA GLU A 621 -3.35 18.69 -4.55
C GLU A 621 -4.70 18.82 -5.25
N ALA A 622 -4.72 18.86 -6.59
CA ALA A 622 -5.95 18.95 -7.37
C ALA A 622 -6.81 17.69 -7.23
N ASP A 623 -6.18 16.52 -7.24
CA ASP A 623 -6.87 15.24 -7.09
C ASP A 623 -7.39 15.06 -5.65
N LEU A 624 -6.61 15.47 -4.66
CA LEU A 624 -7.06 15.51 -3.27
C LEU A 624 -8.26 16.44 -3.10
N GLN A 625 -8.22 17.63 -3.69
CA GLN A 625 -9.33 18.58 -3.60
C GLN A 625 -10.59 18.01 -4.24
N LYS A 626 -10.51 17.42 -5.44
CA LYS A 626 -11.63 16.73 -6.10
C LYS A 626 -12.20 15.61 -5.21
N ALA A 627 -11.34 14.81 -4.59
CA ALA A 627 -11.76 13.75 -3.67
C ALA A 627 -12.50 14.30 -2.45
N ILE A 628 -11.98 15.37 -1.81
CA ILE A 628 -12.62 16.06 -0.68
C ILE A 628 -13.98 16.64 -1.08
N GLU A 629 -14.10 17.25 -2.26
CA GLU A 629 -15.36 17.79 -2.78
C GLU A 629 -16.39 16.68 -3.01
N ARG A 630 -16.01 15.56 -3.62
CA ARG A 630 -16.89 14.40 -3.81
C ARG A 630 -17.38 13.84 -2.47
N LEU A 631 -16.50 13.66 -1.49
CA LEU A 631 -16.89 13.23 -0.15
C LEU A 631 -17.81 14.25 0.55
N THR A 632 -17.60 15.54 0.32
CA THR A 632 -18.41 16.61 0.92
C THR A 632 -19.84 16.64 0.34
N LYS A 633 -19.98 16.44 -1.00
CA LYS A 633 -21.27 16.42 -1.69
C LYS A 633 -22.04 15.12 -1.48
N ALA A 634 -21.32 14.01 -1.21
CA ALA A 634 -21.94 12.70 -1.03
C ALA A 634 -22.84 12.64 0.22
N PRO A 635 -23.94 11.82 0.19
CA PRO A 635 -24.86 11.66 1.32
C PRO A 635 -24.26 10.77 2.42
N LEU A 636 -23.09 11.19 2.94
CA LEU A 636 -22.32 10.53 3.98
C LEU A 636 -22.43 11.27 5.32
N LYS A 637 -22.44 10.50 6.42
CA LYS A 637 -22.31 11.05 7.77
C LYS A 637 -20.87 11.59 7.98
N PRO A 638 -20.65 12.56 8.90
CA PRO A 638 -19.31 13.12 9.18
C PRO A 638 -18.26 12.05 9.52
N GLN A 639 -18.60 11.07 10.35
CA GLN A 639 -17.71 9.96 10.72
C GLN A 639 -17.37 9.06 9.51
N GLN A 640 -18.26 8.92 8.55
CA GLN A 640 -18.02 8.17 7.31
C GLN A 640 -17.06 8.94 6.40
N ARG A 641 -17.19 10.26 6.31
CA ARG A 641 -16.25 11.13 5.57
C ARG A 641 -14.85 11.05 6.18
N LEU A 642 -14.75 11.10 7.52
CA LEU A 642 -13.49 10.95 8.25
C LEU A 642 -12.85 9.60 7.97
N PHE A 643 -13.63 8.51 8.00
CA PHE A 643 -13.16 7.17 7.66
C PHE A 643 -12.62 7.12 6.22
N ALA A 644 -13.40 7.57 5.23
CA ALA A 644 -12.99 7.55 3.83
C ALA A 644 -11.71 8.38 3.58
N LEU A 645 -11.58 9.54 4.23
CA LEU A 645 -10.37 10.36 4.16
C LEU A 645 -9.13 9.62 4.68
N ARG A 646 -9.24 8.98 5.86
CA ARG A 646 -8.14 8.29 6.54
C ARG A 646 -7.74 6.99 5.86
N VAL A 647 -8.72 6.18 5.43
CA VAL A 647 -8.48 4.81 4.98
C VAL A 647 -8.28 4.73 3.46
N LEU A 648 -8.86 5.65 2.70
CA LEU A 648 -8.84 5.57 1.24
C LEU A 648 -8.14 6.75 0.57
N VAL A 649 -8.46 7.99 0.95
CA VAL A 649 -7.96 9.16 0.21
C VAL A 649 -6.49 9.43 0.51
N LEU A 650 -6.12 9.56 1.79
CA LEU A 650 -4.74 9.86 2.18
C LEU A 650 -3.75 8.72 1.83
N PRO A 651 -4.06 7.43 2.10
CA PRO A 651 -3.14 6.36 1.76
C PRO A 651 -2.81 6.24 0.27
N ARG A 652 -3.73 6.60 -0.62
CA ARG A 652 -3.47 6.64 -2.08
C ARG A 652 -2.36 7.62 -2.47
N LEU A 653 -2.11 8.64 -1.64
CA LEU A 653 -1.07 9.64 -1.89
C LEU A 653 0.30 9.26 -1.30
N TYR A 654 0.35 8.34 -0.33
CA TYR A 654 1.57 8.08 0.44
C TYR A 654 2.73 7.59 -0.42
N HIS A 655 2.49 6.66 -1.34
CA HIS A 655 3.50 6.16 -2.27
C HIS A 655 4.12 7.29 -3.07
N LEU A 656 3.29 8.06 -3.78
CA LEU A 656 3.73 9.20 -4.59
C LEU A 656 4.44 10.29 -3.76
N LEU A 657 3.93 10.61 -2.57
CA LEU A 657 4.51 11.64 -1.68
C LEU A 657 5.81 11.20 -1.01
N THR A 658 6.02 9.89 -0.84
CA THR A 658 7.22 9.33 -0.22
C THR A 658 8.34 9.13 -1.25
N LEU A 659 8.04 8.51 -2.38
CA LEU A 659 9.03 8.14 -3.40
C LEU A 659 9.22 9.20 -4.47
N GLY A 660 8.19 9.98 -4.79
CA GLY A 660 8.28 11.06 -5.75
C GLY A 660 9.02 12.30 -5.22
N ASN A 661 9.34 13.21 -6.12
CA ASN A 661 9.92 14.50 -5.75
C ASN A 661 8.81 15.44 -5.26
N THR A 662 8.71 15.64 -3.95
CA THR A 662 7.68 16.50 -3.35
C THR A 662 8.32 17.59 -2.50
N THR A 663 7.92 18.85 -2.67
CA THR A 663 8.42 19.98 -1.89
C THR A 663 7.67 20.11 -0.55
N LEU A 664 8.35 20.66 0.46
CA LEU A 664 7.76 20.90 1.78
C LEU A 664 6.54 21.84 1.72
N SER A 665 6.55 22.84 0.84
CA SER A 665 5.44 23.75 0.64
C SER A 665 4.17 23.03 0.14
N ARG A 666 4.31 22.03 -0.73
CA ARG A 666 3.19 21.19 -1.19
C ARG A 666 2.64 20.29 -0.08
N LEU A 667 3.52 19.65 0.70
CA LEU A 667 3.09 18.87 1.86
C LEU A 667 2.32 19.73 2.87
N LYS A 668 2.77 20.98 3.12
CA LYS A 668 2.03 21.97 3.93
C LYS A 668 0.65 22.26 3.34
N LYS A 669 0.55 22.45 2.02
CA LYS A 669 -0.71 22.74 1.33
C LYS A 669 -1.69 21.57 1.43
N ILE A 670 -1.23 20.33 1.31
CA ILE A 670 -2.05 19.13 1.49
C ILE A 670 -2.63 19.09 2.91
N ASP A 671 -1.81 19.29 3.94
CA ASP A 671 -2.27 19.30 5.33
C ASP A 671 -3.30 20.44 5.59
N LEU A 672 -3.14 21.59 4.95
CA LEU A 672 -4.11 22.69 5.02
C LEU A 672 -5.46 22.30 4.42
N LEU A 673 -5.48 21.68 3.23
CA LEU A 673 -6.71 21.20 2.58
C LEU A 673 -7.43 20.16 3.45
N VAL A 674 -6.68 19.22 4.02
CA VAL A 674 -7.22 18.19 4.92
C VAL A 674 -7.84 18.81 6.16
N ARG A 675 -7.13 19.71 6.85
CA ARG A 675 -7.66 20.37 8.06
C ARG A 675 -8.87 21.28 7.77
N ALA A 676 -8.89 21.94 6.62
CA ALA A 676 -10.03 22.74 6.19
C ALA A 676 -11.29 21.87 5.97
N ALA A 677 -11.12 20.71 5.32
CA ALA A 677 -12.19 19.74 5.15
C ALA A 677 -12.72 19.19 6.48
N LEU A 678 -11.83 18.83 7.40
CA LEU A 678 -12.21 18.34 8.73
C LEU A 678 -12.95 19.39 9.55
N ARG A 679 -12.48 20.66 9.55
CA ARG A 679 -13.19 21.75 10.21
C ARG A 679 -14.60 21.93 9.63
N LYS A 680 -14.75 21.89 8.32
CA LYS A 680 -16.05 21.98 7.64
C LYS A 680 -16.98 20.83 8.02
N TRP A 681 -16.50 19.58 7.96
CA TRP A 681 -17.34 18.39 8.23
C TRP A 681 -17.75 18.25 9.69
N LEU A 682 -16.89 18.71 10.62
CA LEU A 682 -17.13 18.63 12.07
C LEU A 682 -17.63 19.96 12.65
N GLY A 683 -17.80 20.99 11.83
CA GLY A 683 -18.23 22.32 12.27
C GLY A 683 -17.32 22.91 13.35
N LEU A 684 -16.00 22.66 13.27
CA LEU A 684 -15.03 23.12 14.27
C LEU A 684 -14.54 24.53 13.95
N PRO A 685 -14.40 25.40 14.94
CA PRO A 685 -13.86 26.75 14.77
C PRO A 685 -12.37 26.73 14.38
N LYS A 686 -11.90 27.87 13.83
CA LYS A 686 -10.53 28.00 13.29
C LYS A 686 -9.44 27.82 14.36
N ASP A 687 -9.70 28.19 15.59
CA ASP A 687 -8.78 28.19 16.73
C ASP A 687 -8.62 26.83 17.41
N VAL A 688 -9.35 25.79 16.97
CA VAL A 688 -9.14 24.41 17.44
C VAL A 688 -7.71 23.97 17.10
N PRO A 689 -6.95 23.44 18.09
CA PRO A 689 -5.57 23.03 17.90
C PRO A 689 -5.38 22.05 16.74
N ASN A 690 -4.40 22.30 15.86
CA ASN A 690 -4.11 21.38 14.76
C ASN A 690 -3.73 19.97 15.24
N ALA A 691 -3.13 19.87 16.43
CA ALA A 691 -2.80 18.61 17.07
C ALA A 691 -4.03 17.72 17.30
N TYR A 692 -5.23 18.27 17.49
CA TYR A 692 -6.46 17.49 17.62
C TYR A 692 -6.76 16.62 16.41
N PHE A 693 -6.45 17.09 15.20
CA PHE A 693 -6.64 16.32 13.97
C PHE A 693 -5.62 15.20 13.83
N HIS A 694 -4.38 15.44 14.26
CA HIS A 694 -3.24 14.57 13.96
C HIS A 694 -2.85 13.61 15.10
N ALA A 695 -3.16 13.95 16.35
CA ALA A 695 -2.94 13.06 17.49
C ALA A 695 -3.74 11.75 17.34
N ASN A 696 -3.17 10.66 17.85
CA ASN A 696 -3.81 9.35 17.79
C ASN A 696 -5.14 9.35 18.57
N THR A 697 -6.06 8.50 18.16
CA THR A 697 -7.35 8.34 18.85
C THR A 697 -7.17 7.90 20.30
N LYS A 698 -6.18 7.05 20.59
CA LYS A 698 -5.81 6.67 21.96
C LYS A 698 -5.37 7.86 22.84
N ASP A 699 -4.89 8.95 22.21
CA ASP A 699 -4.51 10.20 22.88
C ASP A 699 -5.65 11.25 22.88
N GLY A 700 -6.83 10.88 22.41
CA GLY A 700 -7.98 11.75 22.32
C GLY A 700 -8.12 12.53 21.00
N GLY A 701 -7.22 12.32 20.02
CA GLY A 701 -7.28 12.96 18.71
C GLY A 701 -8.15 12.25 17.68
N LEU A 702 -8.02 12.62 16.39
CA LEU A 702 -8.78 12.06 15.27
C LEU A 702 -7.96 11.07 14.41
N SER A 703 -6.69 10.83 14.71
CA SER A 703 -5.78 9.93 13.98
C SER A 703 -5.66 10.23 12.48
N VAL A 704 -5.75 11.49 12.07
CA VAL A 704 -5.52 11.88 10.68
C VAL A 704 -4.03 12.19 10.49
N GLN A 705 -3.34 11.42 9.67
CA GLN A 705 -1.90 11.59 9.49
C GLN A 705 -1.56 12.95 8.86
N SER A 706 -0.52 13.62 9.39
CA SER A 706 0.06 14.82 8.79
C SER A 706 1.11 14.39 7.76
N VAL A 707 0.81 14.60 6.47
CA VAL A 707 1.72 14.21 5.39
C VAL A 707 3.01 15.05 5.40
N ARG A 708 2.93 16.30 5.85
CA ARG A 708 4.07 17.19 5.99
C ARG A 708 5.18 16.59 6.87
N TRP A 709 4.78 15.87 7.90
CA TRP A 709 5.69 15.34 8.91
C TRP A 709 6.00 13.86 8.70
N LEU A 710 5.04 13.10 8.21
CA LEU A 710 5.20 11.65 8.05
C LEU A 710 5.94 11.27 6.76
N MET A 711 5.72 11.99 5.65
CA MET A 711 6.29 11.59 4.35
C MET A 711 7.83 11.74 4.30
N PRO A 712 8.44 12.84 4.78
CA PRO A 712 9.91 12.92 4.86
C PRO A 712 10.52 11.82 5.74
N LEU A 713 9.84 11.45 6.84
CA LEU A 713 10.29 10.38 7.72
C LEU A 713 10.26 9.02 7.01
N HIS A 714 9.18 8.71 6.29
CA HIS A 714 9.10 7.49 5.50
C HIS A 714 10.13 7.44 4.37
N ARG A 715 10.39 8.57 3.69
CA ARG A 715 11.45 8.65 2.68
C ARG A 715 12.84 8.40 3.28
N ARG A 716 13.13 9.01 4.44
CA ARG A 716 14.40 8.78 5.17
C ARG A 716 14.61 7.29 5.48
N LEU A 717 13.60 6.63 6.02
CA LEU A 717 13.68 5.19 6.34
C LEU A 717 13.95 4.34 5.10
N ARG A 718 13.30 4.64 3.96
CA ARG A 718 13.53 3.92 2.71
C ARG A 718 14.93 4.17 2.14
N LEU A 719 15.42 5.39 2.21
CA LEU A 719 16.78 5.72 1.78
C LEU A 719 17.83 5.01 2.65
N LEU A 720 17.62 4.94 3.97
CA LEU A 720 18.51 4.22 4.88
C LEU A 720 18.50 2.70 4.63
N ASN A 721 17.35 2.12 4.32
CA ASN A 721 17.27 0.70 3.97
C ASN A 721 17.95 0.43 2.63
N TYR A 722 17.73 1.28 1.63
CA TYR A 722 18.39 1.18 0.33
C TYR A 722 19.93 1.28 0.46
N ASP A 723 20.45 2.19 1.28
CA ASP A 723 21.89 2.36 1.50
C ASP A 723 22.54 1.10 2.10
N LYS A 724 21.83 0.41 3.01
CA LYS A 724 22.28 -0.87 3.57
C LYS A 724 22.32 -1.98 2.52
N GLU A 725 21.32 -2.06 1.63
CA GLU A 725 21.24 -3.04 0.55
C GLU A 725 22.32 -2.79 -0.52
N ALA A 726 22.62 -1.53 -0.81
CA ALA A 726 23.60 -1.11 -1.81
C ALA A 726 25.07 -1.15 -1.33
N GLN A 727 25.34 -1.66 -0.11
CA GLN A 727 26.67 -1.78 0.51
C GLN A 727 27.47 -0.47 0.61
N GLY A 728 26.77 0.65 0.81
CA GLY A 728 27.36 1.92 1.18
C GLY A 728 27.81 2.81 0.01
N ALA A 729 27.65 4.11 0.23
CA ALA A 729 28.37 5.21 -0.44
C ALA A 729 28.06 5.48 -1.92
N SER A 730 26.79 5.44 -2.33
CA SER A 730 26.45 6.24 -3.51
C SER A 730 26.38 7.72 -3.11
N PRO A 731 27.17 8.64 -3.73
CA PRO A 731 27.07 10.09 -3.47
C PRO A 731 25.65 10.64 -3.66
N TYR A 732 24.86 9.98 -4.51
CA TYR A 732 23.45 10.27 -4.71
C TYR A 732 22.64 10.04 -3.42
N ILE A 733 22.80 8.88 -2.78
CA ILE A 733 22.08 8.52 -1.55
C ILE A 733 22.42 9.49 -0.43
N THR A 734 23.71 9.78 -0.25
CA THR A 734 24.18 10.75 0.74
C THR A 734 23.53 12.13 0.51
N SER A 735 23.46 12.60 -0.73
CA SER A 735 22.84 13.89 -1.06
C SER A 735 21.32 13.90 -0.82
N GLU A 736 20.63 12.83 -1.15
CA GLU A 736 19.17 12.72 -0.92
C GLU A 736 18.83 12.51 0.58
N LEU A 737 19.66 11.80 1.34
CA LEU A 737 19.57 11.72 2.80
C LEU A 737 19.74 13.10 3.43
N GLN A 738 20.81 13.83 3.09
CA GLN A 738 21.05 15.19 3.56
C GLN A 738 19.89 16.13 3.22
N ARG A 739 19.37 16.05 1.99
CA ARG A 739 18.20 16.84 1.55
C ARG A 739 16.95 16.48 2.36
N THR A 740 16.74 15.21 2.66
CA THR A 740 15.59 14.73 3.42
C THR A 740 15.72 15.10 4.90
N GLU A 741 16.91 15.01 5.47
CA GLU A 741 17.22 15.43 6.84
C GLU A 741 17.10 16.94 7.01
N ARG A 742 17.55 17.74 6.04
CA ARG A 742 17.30 19.19 6.03
C ARG A 742 15.82 19.50 6.09
N ARG A 743 14.98 18.81 5.31
CA ARG A 743 13.51 18.95 5.35
C ARG A 743 12.93 18.59 6.72
N LEU A 744 13.44 17.57 7.38
CA LEU A 744 13.04 17.19 8.73
C LEU A 744 13.45 18.27 9.75
N THR A 745 14.65 18.82 9.65
CA THR A 745 15.17 19.92 10.50
C THR A 745 14.38 21.22 10.29
N GLU A 746 14.13 21.62 9.04
CA GLU A 746 13.29 22.79 8.70
C GLU A 746 11.86 22.67 9.26
N ASN A 747 11.35 21.46 9.43
CA ASN A 747 10.10 21.18 10.09
C ASN A 747 10.21 21.13 11.63
N ARG A 748 11.39 21.34 12.20
CA ARG A 748 11.68 21.13 13.62
C ARG A 748 11.36 19.70 14.09
N LEU A 749 11.54 18.73 13.20
CA LEU A 749 11.34 17.29 13.44
C LEU A 749 12.68 16.66 13.77
N ILE A 750 12.93 16.46 15.05
CA ILE A 750 14.11 15.73 15.57
C ILE A 750 13.72 14.27 15.85
N TYR A 751 12.68 13.74 15.18
CA TYR A 751 12.13 12.42 15.52
C TYR A 751 12.48 11.38 14.46
N ASP A 752 13.10 10.31 14.90
CA ASP A 752 13.59 9.24 14.03
C ASP A 752 12.51 8.20 13.67
N THR A 753 11.41 8.16 14.44
CA THR A 753 10.38 7.13 14.30
C THR A 753 8.98 7.70 14.31
N ALA A 754 8.06 6.99 13.64
CA ALA A 754 6.63 7.31 13.66
C ALA A 754 6.04 7.32 15.09
N SER A 755 6.55 6.46 15.98
CA SER A 755 6.12 6.43 17.39
C SER A 755 6.49 7.71 18.14
N LYS A 756 7.72 8.23 17.95
CA LYS A 756 8.13 9.51 18.53
C LYS A 756 7.28 10.66 17.98
N LEU A 757 6.93 10.63 16.69
CA LEU A 757 6.03 11.61 16.07
C LEU A 757 4.62 11.55 16.67
N GLU A 758 4.06 10.35 16.93
CA GLU A 758 2.77 10.19 17.62
C GLU A 758 2.83 10.80 19.04
N LYS A 759 3.86 10.51 19.82
CA LYS A 759 4.07 11.10 21.15
C LYS A 759 4.13 12.62 21.08
N ARG A 760 4.77 13.18 20.06
CA ARG A 760 4.83 14.63 19.84
C ARG A 760 3.44 15.24 19.60
N TRP A 761 2.62 14.61 18.74
CA TRP A 761 1.26 15.08 18.51
C TRP A 761 0.40 15.04 19.77
N ALA A 762 0.55 13.98 20.58
CA ALA A 762 -0.11 13.87 21.88
C ALA A 762 0.32 15.02 22.81
N MET A 763 1.62 15.25 22.94
CA MET A 763 2.18 16.34 23.77
C MET A 763 1.69 17.72 23.32
N LEU A 764 1.67 17.98 22.00
CA LEU A 764 1.14 19.23 21.43
C LEU A 764 -0.36 19.40 21.68
N LEU A 765 -1.14 18.31 21.66
CA LEU A 765 -2.57 18.36 21.98
C LEU A 765 -2.78 18.67 23.47
N HIS A 766 -2.15 17.88 24.34
CA HIS A 766 -2.34 17.96 25.79
C HIS A 766 -1.76 19.24 26.41
N GLY A 767 -0.80 19.89 25.74
CA GLY A 767 -0.26 21.20 26.13
C GLY A 767 -1.20 22.40 25.84
N THR A 768 -2.30 22.19 25.07
CA THR A 768 -3.27 23.26 24.79
C THR A 768 -4.35 23.33 25.84
N VAL A 769 -4.90 24.54 26.07
CA VAL A 769 -6.03 24.75 26.97
C VAL A 769 -7.23 23.88 26.65
N ASP A 770 -7.50 23.67 25.34
CA ASP A 770 -8.65 22.89 24.90
C ASP A 770 -8.38 21.35 24.94
N GLY A 771 -7.12 20.93 24.85
CA GLY A 771 -6.74 19.51 24.80
C GLY A 771 -6.26 18.95 26.14
N LYS A 772 -5.93 19.77 27.13
CA LYS A 772 -5.37 19.31 28.41
C LYS A 772 -6.25 18.27 29.13
N GLY A 773 -7.59 18.40 29.04
CA GLY A 773 -8.53 17.45 29.65
C GLY A 773 -8.60 16.08 28.94
N LEU A 774 -7.80 15.87 27.89
CA LEU A 774 -7.64 14.57 27.21
C LEU A 774 -6.33 13.87 27.56
N ARG A 775 -5.52 14.40 28.50
CA ARG A 775 -4.18 13.87 28.85
C ARG A 775 -4.20 12.39 29.25
N GLU A 776 -5.18 12.00 30.06
CA GLU A 776 -5.33 10.64 30.57
C GLU A 776 -5.84 9.61 29.51
N SER A 777 -6.21 10.08 28.31
CA SER A 777 -6.83 9.23 27.27
C SER A 777 -6.01 8.00 26.91
N ARG A 778 -4.67 8.07 26.96
CA ARG A 778 -3.77 6.96 26.57
C ARG A 778 -3.79 5.80 27.59
N LYS A 779 -4.13 6.06 28.85
CA LYS A 779 -4.20 5.04 29.90
C LYS A 779 -5.25 3.96 29.58
N VAL A 780 -6.35 4.34 28.93
CA VAL A 780 -7.42 3.43 28.50
C VAL A 780 -7.65 3.56 26.98
N PRO A 781 -6.85 2.89 26.11
CA PRO A 781 -6.85 3.14 24.67
C PRO A 781 -8.18 2.88 23.95
N GLN A 782 -9.02 1.96 24.46
CA GLN A 782 -10.27 1.52 23.84
C GLN A 782 -11.38 2.55 23.95
N GLN A 783 -11.34 3.43 24.95
CA GLN A 783 -12.42 4.36 25.30
C GLN A 783 -12.82 5.31 24.15
N HIS A 784 -11.92 5.61 23.21
CA HIS A 784 -12.17 6.51 22.11
C HIS A 784 -12.32 5.84 20.73
N GLN A 785 -12.41 4.51 20.67
CA GLN A 785 -12.58 3.77 19.41
C GLN A 785 -13.83 4.19 18.63
N TRP A 786 -14.85 4.73 19.29
CA TRP A 786 -16.05 5.27 18.63
C TRP A 786 -15.73 6.35 17.57
N VAL A 787 -14.59 7.04 17.66
CA VAL A 787 -14.11 7.99 16.64
C VAL A 787 -13.75 7.28 15.32
N LEU A 788 -13.31 6.04 15.42
CA LEU A 788 -12.91 5.21 14.27
C LEU A 788 -14.10 4.45 13.67
N GLU A 789 -15.15 4.25 14.46
CA GLU A 789 -16.34 3.52 14.06
C GLU A 789 -17.31 4.41 13.28
N TYR A 790 -17.68 3.98 12.10
CA TYR A 790 -18.37 4.81 11.12
C TYR A 790 -19.89 4.83 11.24
N ASN A 791 -20.56 4.07 12.15
CA ASN A 791 -22.02 4.01 12.10
C ASN A 791 -22.77 3.63 13.38
N ARG A 792 -22.15 3.05 14.40
CA ARG A 792 -22.92 2.23 15.35
C ARG A 792 -23.41 2.98 16.60
N LEU A 793 -22.63 3.91 17.12
CA LEU A 793 -22.89 4.49 18.44
C LEU A 793 -23.51 5.89 18.41
N LEU A 794 -23.19 6.72 17.41
CA LEU A 794 -23.61 8.12 17.38
C LEU A 794 -24.27 8.49 16.05
N SER A 795 -25.32 9.33 16.12
CA SER A 795 -25.84 10.02 14.95
C SER A 795 -24.77 10.96 14.35
N GLY A 796 -24.91 11.41 13.10
CA GLY A 796 -23.97 12.37 12.53
C GLY A 796 -23.92 13.70 13.30
N LYS A 797 -25.06 14.16 13.84
CA LYS A 797 -25.17 15.37 14.69
C LYS A 797 -24.46 15.17 16.03
N ASP A 798 -24.70 14.05 16.68
CA ASP A 798 -24.09 13.75 17.98
C ASP A 798 -22.58 13.52 17.86
N PHE A 799 -22.11 12.91 16.75
CA PHE A 799 -20.70 12.77 16.46
C PHE A 799 -19.99 14.14 16.34
N ILE A 800 -20.58 15.08 15.61
CA ILE A 800 -20.05 16.45 15.52
C ILE A 800 -19.97 17.09 16.90
N ASN A 801 -21.07 17.04 17.66
CA ASN A 801 -21.17 17.72 18.94
C ASN A 801 -20.32 17.05 20.02
N ALA A 802 -20.20 15.72 20.03
CA ALA A 802 -19.28 14.99 20.91
C ALA A 802 -17.82 15.38 20.66
N ASN A 803 -17.40 15.54 19.41
CA ASN A 803 -16.07 16.06 19.09
C ASN A 803 -15.89 17.51 19.55
N LYS A 804 -16.92 18.38 19.41
CA LYS A 804 -16.89 19.75 19.95
C LYS A 804 -16.80 19.77 21.46
N LEU A 805 -17.54 18.92 22.15
CA LEU A 805 -17.49 18.79 23.61
C LEU A 805 -16.08 18.40 24.07
N ARG A 806 -15.51 17.35 23.47
CA ARG A 806 -14.17 16.86 23.84
C ARG A 806 -13.08 17.90 23.71
N ILE A 807 -13.13 18.78 22.70
CA ILE A 807 -12.12 19.80 22.46
C ILE A 807 -12.60 21.21 22.91
N ASN A 808 -13.52 21.28 23.85
CA ASN A 808 -14.03 22.54 24.40
C ASN A 808 -14.48 23.55 23.32
N ALA A 809 -15.11 23.06 22.25
CA ALA A 809 -15.54 23.88 21.11
C ALA A 809 -17.05 24.09 21.02
N LEU A 810 -17.81 23.69 22.05
CA LEU A 810 -19.23 24.05 22.17
C LEU A 810 -19.38 25.55 22.47
N PRO A 811 -20.38 26.23 21.91
CA PRO A 811 -20.52 27.70 22.01
C PRO A 811 -21.05 28.14 23.38
N THR A 812 -20.20 28.15 24.40
CA THR A 812 -20.44 28.84 25.67
C THR A 812 -20.02 30.31 25.57
N ARG A 813 -20.45 31.18 26.46
CA ARG A 813 -20.03 32.60 26.50
C ARG A 813 -18.51 32.73 26.62
N THR A 814 -17.86 31.94 27.47
CA THR A 814 -16.39 31.92 27.58
C THR A 814 -15.73 31.54 26.28
N ARG A 815 -16.29 30.55 25.56
CA ARG A 815 -15.74 30.10 24.27
C ARG A 815 -15.92 31.12 23.16
N THR A 816 -17.10 31.75 23.07
CA THR A 816 -17.41 32.74 22.02
C THR A 816 -16.76 34.10 22.26
N ALA A 817 -16.42 34.42 23.54
CA ALA A 817 -15.74 35.65 23.93
C ALA A 817 -14.20 35.58 23.83
N ARG A 818 -13.61 34.49 23.31
CA ARG A 818 -12.14 34.39 23.11
C ARG A 818 -11.65 35.53 22.22
N GLY A 819 -10.65 36.28 22.72
CA GLY A 819 -10.07 37.41 21.99
C GLY A 819 -11.02 38.61 21.83
N ARG A 820 -12.12 38.69 22.62
CA ARG A 820 -13.07 39.78 22.58
C ARG A 820 -13.39 40.23 24.02
N ILE A 821 -13.71 41.52 24.15
CA ILE A 821 -14.29 42.07 25.37
C ILE A 821 -15.79 41.79 25.32
N ALA A 822 -16.27 40.82 26.08
CA ALA A 822 -17.68 40.44 26.14
C ALA A 822 -18.03 39.86 27.51
N ASP A 823 -19.29 39.95 27.89
CA ASP A 823 -19.81 39.34 29.12
C ASP A 823 -19.65 37.83 29.08
N ARG A 824 -18.99 37.28 30.09
CA ARG A 824 -18.71 35.84 30.23
C ARG A 824 -19.54 35.19 31.34
N ARG A 825 -20.38 35.94 32.07
CA ARG A 825 -21.22 35.42 33.17
C ARG A 825 -22.24 34.41 32.65
N CYS A 826 -22.63 33.49 33.51
CA CYS A 826 -23.57 32.44 33.17
C CYS A 826 -24.96 32.99 32.82
N ARG A 827 -25.48 32.65 31.64
CA ARG A 827 -26.85 32.98 31.19
C ARG A 827 -27.94 32.39 32.08
N GLY A 828 -27.62 31.37 32.88
CA GLY A 828 -28.55 30.74 33.82
C GLY A 828 -28.78 31.51 35.10
N GLY A 829 -28.08 32.63 35.29
CA GLY A 829 -28.19 33.44 36.51
C GLY A 829 -27.20 33.07 37.63
N CYS A 830 -26.22 32.20 37.35
CA CYS A 830 -25.17 31.89 38.33
C CYS A 830 -24.12 33.01 38.38
N ASN A 831 -23.59 33.33 39.57
CA ASN A 831 -22.52 34.32 39.74
C ASN A 831 -21.14 33.85 39.34
N THR A 832 -21.07 33.03 38.29
CA THR A 832 -19.82 32.42 37.76
C THR A 832 -19.72 32.58 36.25
N THR A 833 -18.53 32.36 35.72
CA THR A 833 -18.32 32.39 34.26
C THR A 833 -18.96 31.19 33.58
N GLU A 834 -19.59 31.40 32.40
CA GLU A 834 -20.18 30.35 31.58
C GLU A 834 -19.10 29.57 30.85
N THR A 835 -18.39 28.71 31.56
CA THR A 835 -17.46 27.72 31.01
C THR A 835 -18.21 26.45 30.65
N LEU A 836 -17.60 25.59 29.81
CA LEU A 836 -18.17 24.29 29.52
C LEU A 836 -18.29 23.42 30.78
N TYR A 837 -17.28 23.47 31.66
CA TYR A 837 -17.29 22.81 32.96
C TYR A 837 -18.49 23.28 33.82
N HIS A 838 -18.68 24.60 33.99
CA HIS A 838 -19.81 25.11 34.74
C HIS A 838 -21.16 24.61 34.22
N VAL A 839 -21.38 24.69 32.89
CA VAL A 839 -22.65 24.26 32.27
C VAL A 839 -22.88 22.75 32.46
N LEU A 840 -21.84 21.91 32.38
CA LEU A 840 -22.00 20.45 32.41
C LEU A 840 -21.95 19.86 33.82
N GLN A 841 -21.41 20.58 34.84
CA GLN A 841 -21.13 20.00 36.14
C GLN A 841 -21.71 20.81 37.33
N GLN A 842 -21.95 22.10 37.17
CA GLN A 842 -22.30 22.95 38.32
C GLN A 842 -23.62 23.74 38.19
N CYS A 843 -23.99 24.11 36.95
CA CYS A 843 -25.13 24.98 36.72
C CYS A 843 -26.44 24.37 37.24
N HIS A 844 -27.21 25.12 38.02
CA HIS A 844 -28.51 24.66 38.55
C HIS A 844 -29.49 24.31 37.41
N ARG A 845 -29.46 25.01 36.27
CA ARG A 845 -30.32 24.76 35.11
C ARG A 845 -30.10 23.37 34.49
N THR A 846 -29.01 22.71 34.81
CA THR A 846 -28.66 21.37 34.25
C THR A 846 -28.72 20.28 35.30
N HIS A 847 -29.26 20.53 36.50
CA HIS A 847 -29.25 19.55 37.57
C HIS A 847 -29.90 18.21 37.16
N GLU A 848 -31.15 18.23 36.71
CA GLU A 848 -31.88 17.01 36.27
C GLU A 848 -31.19 16.32 35.13
N ALA A 849 -30.70 17.06 34.11
CA ALA A 849 -30.00 16.44 32.98
C ALA A 849 -28.67 15.76 33.38
N ARG A 850 -28.05 16.20 34.51
CA ARG A 850 -26.88 15.51 35.09
C ARG A 850 -27.26 14.21 35.76
N ILE A 851 -28.42 14.14 36.42
CA ILE A 851 -28.99 12.91 36.97
C ILE A 851 -29.29 11.95 35.84
N GLU A 852 -30.02 12.36 34.80
CA GLU A 852 -30.29 11.54 33.60
C GLU A 852 -29.02 11.01 32.95
N ARG A 853 -27.93 11.78 32.93
CA ARG A 853 -26.61 11.34 32.42
C ARG A 853 -26.01 10.22 33.29
N HIS A 854 -26.09 10.36 34.60
CA HIS A 854 -25.63 9.38 35.59
C HIS A 854 -26.44 8.08 35.43
N ASP A 855 -27.76 8.19 35.43
CA ASP A 855 -28.68 7.02 35.32
C ASP A 855 -28.48 6.23 34.02
N ALA A 856 -28.14 6.94 32.90
CA ALA A 856 -27.83 6.28 31.64
C ALA A 856 -26.57 5.41 31.72
N ILE A 857 -25.62 5.74 32.61
CA ILE A 857 -24.42 4.90 32.86
C ILE A 857 -24.82 3.71 33.72
N VAL A 858 -25.51 3.96 34.85
CA VAL A 858 -25.97 2.93 35.79
C VAL A 858 -26.86 1.90 35.07
N LYS A 859 -27.81 2.36 34.24
CA LYS A 859 -28.67 1.49 33.42
C LYS A 859 -27.89 0.58 32.46
N HIS A 860 -26.78 1.08 31.92
CA HIS A 860 -25.96 0.25 31.02
C HIS A 860 -25.11 -0.74 31.80
N LEU A 861 -24.54 -0.32 32.95
CA LEU A 861 -23.83 -1.22 33.87
C LEU A 861 -24.76 -2.36 34.33
N ARG A 862 -25.96 -2.04 34.81
CA ARG A 862 -26.96 -3.05 35.19
C ARG A 862 -27.20 -4.06 34.09
N LYS A 863 -27.50 -3.60 32.85
CA LYS A 863 -27.74 -4.48 31.71
C LYS A 863 -26.56 -5.40 31.42
N THR A 864 -25.33 -4.95 31.62
CA THR A 864 -24.12 -5.76 31.41
C THR A 864 -23.95 -6.78 32.54
N LEU A 865 -24.21 -6.36 33.78
CA LEU A 865 -24.11 -7.20 34.97
C LEU A 865 -25.22 -8.26 35.01
N ASP A 866 -26.47 -7.89 34.68
CA ASP A 866 -27.63 -8.83 34.64
C ASP A 866 -27.37 -10.03 33.68
N ALA A 867 -26.47 -9.87 32.71
CA ALA A 867 -26.10 -10.96 31.78
C ALA A 867 -25.02 -11.90 32.34
N LYS A 868 -24.38 -11.57 33.47
CA LYS A 868 -23.19 -12.26 33.96
C LYS A 868 -23.22 -12.61 35.46
N PHE A 869 -24.04 -11.92 36.21
CA PHE A 869 -24.16 -12.06 37.67
C PHE A 869 -25.53 -12.66 38.01
N GLU A 870 -25.59 -13.44 39.07
CA GLU A 870 -26.79 -14.13 39.52
C GLU A 870 -27.85 -13.16 40.06
N LYS A 871 -27.40 -12.11 40.74
CA LYS A 871 -28.27 -11.08 41.32
C LYS A 871 -27.65 -9.70 41.15
N VAL A 872 -28.45 -8.72 40.66
CA VAL A 872 -28.05 -7.33 40.55
C VAL A 872 -29.11 -6.43 41.19
N GLU A 873 -28.75 -5.76 42.25
CA GLU A 873 -29.63 -4.81 42.94
C GLU A 873 -29.22 -3.36 42.66
N VAL A 874 -30.20 -2.50 42.32
CA VAL A 874 -29.98 -1.10 41.95
C VAL A 874 -30.33 -0.24 43.15
N GLU A 875 -29.44 0.65 43.53
CA GLU A 875 -29.61 1.64 44.59
C GLU A 875 -30.06 1.03 45.97
N PRO A 876 -29.44 -0.09 46.42
CA PRO A 876 -29.81 -0.67 47.68
C PRO A 876 -29.56 0.30 48.85
N HIS A 877 -30.50 0.38 49.77
CA HIS A 877 -30.39 1.14 50.99
C HIS A 877 -29.74 0.27 52.08
N LEU A 878 -28.51 0.62 52.50
CA LEU A 878 -27.71 -0.09 53.49
C LEU A 878 -27.34 0.81 54.67
N ARG A 879 -27.42 0.26 55.87
CA ARG A 879 -27.08 0.99 57.10
C ARG A 879 -25.68 0.59 57.60
N SER A 880 -24.85 1.58 57.91
CA SER A 880 -23.58 1.37 58.57
C SER A 880 -23.49 2.20 59.84
N ARG A 881 -22.46 2.01 60.64
CA ARG A 881 -22.15 2.88 61.77
C ARG A 881 -22.00 4.36 61.35
N ALA A 882 -21.61 4.62 60.10
CA ALA A 882 -21.48 5.95 59.52
C ALA A 882 -22.78 6.49 58.84
N GLY A 883 -23.94 5.87 59.10
CA GLY A 883 -25.25 6.25 58.62
C GLY A 883 -25.70 5.48 57.36
N LEU A 884 -26.81 5.90 56.75
CA LEU A 884 -27.40 5.31 55.56
C LEU A 884 -26.53 5.59 54.33
N LYS A 885 -26.17 4.54 53.59
CA LYS A 885 -25.46 4.62 52.32
C LYS A 885 -26.25 3.95 51.20
N LYS A 886 -26.07 4.49 49.97
CA LYS A 886 -26.81 4.04 48.80
C LYS A 886 -25.82 3.94 47.64
N PRO A 887 -25.15 2.78 47.43
CA PRO A 887 -24.36 2.55 46.22
C PRO A 887 -25.27 2.39 44.99
N ASP A 888 -24.79 2.69 43.80
CA ASP A 888 -25.61 2.59 42.60
C ASP A 888 -25.99 1.17 42.25
N LEU A 889 -25.04 0.21 42.38
CA LEU A 889 -25.25 -1.20 42.02
C LEU A 889 -24.48 -2.12 42.99
N ILE A 890 -25.14 -3.24 43.36
CA ILE A 890 -24.47 -4.41 43.94
C ILE A 890 -24.77 -5.62 43.07
N ALA A 891 -23.73 -6.32 42.60
CA ALA A 891 -23.84 -7.53 41.79
C ALA A 891 -23.20 -8.71 42.51
N VAL A 892 -23.89 -9.86 42.56
CA VAL A 892 -23.49 -11.07 43.27
C VAL A 892 -23.28 -12.22 42.30
N ARG A 893 -22.14 -12.93 42.45
CA ARG A 893 -21.78 -14.14 41.72
C ARG A 893 -20.76 -14.97 42.53
N ASP A 894 -20.93 -16.28 42.56
CA ASP A 894 -19.98 -17.22 43.18
C ASP A 894 -19.62 -16.83 44.63
N ALA A 895 -20.63 -16.53 45.50
CA ALA A 895 -20.46 -16.05 46.87
C ALA A 895 -19.56 -14.79 47.00
N ARG A 896 -19.48 -13.96 45.97
CA ARG A 896 -18.75 -12.67 45.97
C ARG A 896 -19.73 -11.54 45.59
N ALA A 897 -19.59 -10.41 46.24
CA ALA A 897 -20.32 -9.20 45.88
C ALA A 897 -19.39 -8.17 45.28
N LEU A 898 -19.83 -7.53 44.21
CA LEU A 898 -19.16 -6.39 43.54
C LEU A 898 -20.02 -5.16 43.70
N VAL A 899 -19.51 -4.18 44.41
CA VAL A 899 -20.15 -2.85 44.62
C VAL A 899 -19.61 -1.89 43.55
N ILE A 900 -20.48 -1.36 42.70
CA ILE A 900 -20.10 -0.41 41.64
C ILE A 900 -20.88 0.90 41.82
N ASP A 901 -20.17 2.04 41.84
CA ASP A 901 -20.76 3.37 41.87
C ASP A 901 -20.31 4.18 40.66
N ALA A 902 -21.22 4.77 39.91
CA ALA A 902 -20.94 5.60 38.74
C ALA A 902 -20.70 7.04 39.08
N GLN A 903 -19.72 7.70 38.45
CA GLN A 903 -19.54 9.14 38.62
C GLN A 903 -18.97 9.82 37.38
N VAL A 904 -19.44 11.02 37.12
CA VAL A 904 -18.91 11.89 36.06
C VAL A 904 -18.31 13.14 36.71
N VAL A 905 -16.99 13.28 36.57
CA VAL A 905 -16.20 14.30 37.28
C VAL A 905 -15.60 15.34 36.33
N THR A 906 -14.93 16.35 36.89
CA THR A 906 -14.22 17.36 36.11
C THR A 906 -12.98 16.80 35.42
N ASP A 907 -12.49 17.51 34.40
CA ASP A 907 -11.17 17.31 33.83
C ASP A 907 -10.12 18.13 34.61
N GLY A 908 -8.87 17.69 34.58
CA GLY A 908 -7.74 18.37 35.22
C GLY A 908 -7.48 17.99 36.68
N ILE A 909 -8.20 16.99 37.21
CA ILE A 909 -7.91 16.28 38.45
C ILE A 909 -7.41 14.87 38.11
N ASP A 910 -6.69 14.24 39.03
CA ASP A 910 -6.31 12.83 38.92
C ASP A 910 -7.57 11.97 39.11
N LEU A 911 -7.98 11.29 38.03
CA LEU A 911 -9.19 10.46 38.02
C LEU A 911 -9.05 9.22 38.90
N ASP A 912 -7.84 8.68 39.10
CA ASP A 912 -7.59 7.50 39.93
C ASP A 912 -7.69 7.83 41.42
N VAL A 913 -7.31 9.05 41.84
CA VAL A 913 -7.51 9.53 43.21
C VAL A 913 -9.00 9.66 43.51
N VAL A 914 -9.78 10.20 42.59
CA VAL A 914 -11.24 10.35 42.75
C VAL A 914 -11.95 9.00 42.77
N HIS A 915 -11.50 8.05 41.92
CA HIS A 915 -11.99 6.69 41.93
C HIS A 915 -11.78 6.02 43.32
N LYS A 916 -10.54 6.04 43.83
CA LYS A 916 -10.18 5.45 45.13
C LYS A 916 -11.01 6.05 46.27
N ALA A 917 -11.11 7.38 46.34
CA ALA A 917 -11.90 8.05 47.36
C ALA A 917 -13.39 7.65 47.33
N LYS A 918 -13.94 7.42 46.13
CA LYS A 918 -15.35 7.03 46.00
C LYS A 918 -15.57 5.54 46.35
N ALA A 919 -14.64 4.65 45.98
CA ALA A 919 -14.68 3.24 46.33
C ALA A 919 -14.55 3.05 47.86
N GLU A 920 -13.61 3.78 48.48
CA GLU A 920 -13.36 3.73 49.93
C GLU A 920 -14.60 4.19 50.74
N LYS A 921 -15.41 5.10 50.24
CA LYS A 921 -16.64 5.59 50.86
C LYS A 921 -17.59 4.47 51.26
N TYR A 922 -17.58 3.35 50.59
CA TYR A 922 -18.51 2.22 50.76
C TYR A 922 -17.93 1.03 51.55
N ARG A 923 -16.63 1.01 51.85
CA ARG A 923 -16.02 -0.08 52.65
C ARG A 923 -16.65 -0.27 54.03
N CYS A 924 -17.20 0.78 54.61
CA CYS A 924 -17.93 0.70 55.88
C CYS A 924 -19.23 -0.13 55.81
N LEU A 925 -19.61 -0.61 54.63
CA LEU A 925 -20.76 -1.50 54.39
C LEU A 925 -20.37 -2.98 54.30
N ASP A 926 -19.12 -3.36 54.51
CA ASP A 926 -18.61 -4.72 54.27
C ASP A 926 -19.40 -5.80 55.02
N ASP A 927 -19.60 -5.62 56.33
CA ASP A 927 -20.34 -6.55 57.19
C ASP A 927 -21.82 -6.65 56.81
N GLU A 928 -22.47 -5.54 56.50
CA GLU A 928 -23.86 -5.49 56.12
C GLU A 928 -24.12 -6.17 54.79
N ILE A 929 -23.17 -5.98 53.78
CA ILE A 929 -23.25 -6.60 52.48
C ILE A 929 -23.01 -8.13 52.60
N LYS A 930 -22.01 -8.56 53.39
CA LYS A 930 -21.75 -9.98 53.65
C LYS A 930 -22.97 -10.67 54.24
N ASN A 931 -23.59 -10.07 55.24
CA ASN A 931 -24.78 -10.62 55.89
C ASN A 931 -26.01 -10.63 54.97
N ARG A 932 -26.29 -9.54 54.27
CA ARG A 932 -27.50 -9.39 53.46
C ARG A 932 -27.50 -10.23 52.19
N TYR A 933 -26.33 -10.43 51.59
CA TYR A 933 -26.19 -11.16 50.32
C TYR A 933 -25.55 -12.55 50.49
N GLU A 934 -25.25 -12.95 51.72
CA GLU A 934 -24.63 -14.25 52.06
C GLU A 934 -23.32 -14.53 51.31
N VAL A 935 -22.44 -13.49 51.22
CA VAL A 935 -21.20 -13.55 50.45
C VAL A 935 -19.99 -13.53 51.36
N SER A 936 -18.93 -14.24 50.97
CA SER A 936 -17.66 -14.30 51.70
C SER A 936 -16.73 -13.11 51.44
N HIS A 937 -16.85 -12.52 50.26
CA HIS A 937 -15.96 -11.43 49.81
C HIS A 937 -16.73 -10.29 49.15
N VAL A 938 -16.28 -9.05 49.41
CA VAL A 938 -16.85 -7.84 48.78
C VAL A 938 -15.76 -7.04 48.11
N SER A 939 -15.92 -6.78 46.82
CA SER A 939 -15.05 -5.89 46.01
C SER A 939 -15.75 -4.56 45.79
N TYR A 940 -14.98 -3.47 45.85
CA TYR A 940 -15.48 -2.08 45.68
C TYR A 940 -14.80 -1.44 44.50
N THR A 941 -15.57 -1.01 43.52
CA THR A 941 -15.05 -0.29 42.35
C THR A 941 -16.01 0.83 41.93
N THR A 942 -15.60 1.61 40.93
CA THR A 942 -16.43 2.67 40.38
C THR A 942 -16.36 2.74 38.85
N ALA A 943 -17.36 3.32 38.19
CA ALA A 943 -17.31 3.75 36.81
C ALA A 943 -17.01 5.27 36.77
N THR A 944 -15.75 5.63 37.00
CA THR A 944 -15.28 7.02 37.05
C THR A 944 -14.82 7.53 35.68
N LEU A 945 -15.52 8.54 35.14
CA LEU A 945 -15.17 9.20 33.89
C LEU A 945 -15.16 10.74 34.06
N SER A 946 -14.29 11.43 33.33
CA SER A 946 -14.44 12.87 33.15
C SER A 946 -15.64 13.20 32.27
N TYR A 947 -16.17 14.40 32.36
CA TYR A 947 -17.28 14.84 31.49
C TYR A 947 -16.90 14.87 29.99
N ARG A 948 -15.61 14.72 29.64
CA ARG A 948 -15.14 14.53 28.27
C ARG A 948 -15.10 13.06 27.83
N GLY A 949 -15.60 12.15 28.69
CA GLY A 949 -15.64 10.72 28.44
C GLY A 949 -14.28 10.05 28.55
N VAL A 950 -13.38 10.56 29.37
CA VAL A 950 -12.07 9.96 29.69
C VAL A 950 -12.19 9.15 30.98
N TRP A 951 -11.84 7.88 30.94
CA TRP A 951 -11.85 6.95 32.07
C TRP A 951 -10.65 7.16 33.02
N SER A 952 -10.86 6.95 34.32
CA SER A 952 -9.80 6.57 35.25
C SER A 952 -9.22 5.23 34.82
N GLU A 953 -7.90 5.05 34.94
CA GLU A 953 -7.23 3.79 34.58
C GLU A 953 -7.65 2.65 35.51
N ALA A 954 -7.59 2.86 36.82
CA ALA A 954 -8.01 1.90 37.83
C ALA A 954 -9.50 1.55 37.66
N SER A 955 -10.35 2.56 37.52
CA SER A 955 -11.80 2.39 37.34
C SER A 955 -12.18 1.65 36.04
N ALA A 956 -11.33 1.65 35.02
CA ALA A 956 -11.56 0.86 33.82
C ALA A 956 -10.99 -0.57 33.93
N ARG A 957 -9.90 -0.75 34.68
CA ARG A 957 -9.22 -2.02 34.87
C ARG A 957 -9.97 -2.96 35.80
N GLU A 958 -10.35 -2.52 36.99
CA GLU A 958 -10.98 -3.34 38.01
C GLU A 958 -12.26 -4.06 37.52
N PRO A 959 -13.25 -3.39 36.86
CA PRO A 959 -14.42 -4.11 36.33
C PRO A 959 -14.09 -5.08 35.19
N LEU A 960 -12.94 -4.89 34.51
CA LEU A 960 -12.46 -5.85 33.49
C LEU A 960 -11.84 -7.08 34.14
N GLU A 961 -11.10 -6.94 35.24
CA GLU A 961 -10.51 -8.03 36.01
C GLU A 961 -11.58 -8.89 36.69
N GLU A 962 -12.67 -8.28 37.17
CA GLU A 962 -13.86 -8.96 37.73
C GLU A 962 -14.81 -9.50 36.62
N ASP A 963 -14.44 -9.45 35.35
CA ASP A 963 -15.28 -9.76 34.19
C ASP A 963 -16.66 -9.07 34.22
N ALA A 964 -16.80 -8.01 34.95
CA ALA A 964 -18.04 -7.24 35.04
C ALA A 964 -18.31 -6.44 33.74
N VAL A 965 -17.26 -5.94 33.11
CA VAL A 965 -17.31 -5.14 31.87
C VAL A 965 -16.33 -5.68 30.83
N GLN A 966 -16.70 -5.70 29.56
CA GLN A 966 -15.78 -6.08 28.46
C GLN A 966 -15.03 -4.88 27.90
N LYS A 967 -13.80 -5.10 27.39
CA LYS A 967 -12.98 -4.05 26.72
C LYS A 967 -13.74 -3.30 25.63
N GLN A 968 -14.64 -3.98 24.90
CA GLN A 968 -15.42 -3.41 23.82
C GLN A 968 -16.50 -2.43 24.32
N GLU A 969 -16.89 -2.50 25.59
CA GLU A 969 -17.96 -1.68 26.19
C GLU A 969 -17.44 -0.34 26.72
N LEU A 970 -16.16 -0.21 27.06
CA LEU A 970 -15.56 1.04 27.55
C LEU A 970 -15.88 2.25 26.68
N LYS A 971 -15.91 2.08 25.33
CA LYS A 971 -16.30 3.13 24.39
C LYS A 971 -17.79 3.52 24.51
N ILE A 972 -18.66 2.57 24.93
CA ILE A 972 -20.10 2.82 25.08
C ILE A 972 -20.33 3.76 26.26
N TYR A 973 -19.68 3.50 27.39
CA TYR A 973 -19.76 4.39 28.57
C TYR A 973 -19.23 5.78 28.23
N SER A 974 -18.07 5.87 27.56
CA SER A 974 -17.55 7.19 27.09
C SER A 974 -18.57 7.92 26.22
N THR A 975 -19.24 7.23 25.28
CA THR A 975 -20.27 7.86 24.44
C THR A 975 -21.53 8.22 25.22
N ARG A 976 -21.92 7.45 26.26
CA ARG A 976 -23.04 7.81 27.17
C ARG A 976 -22.75 9.09 27.93
N VAL A 977 -21.54 9.22 28.50
CA VAL A 977 -21.12 10.45 29.16
C VAL A 977 -21.18 11.67 28.22
N LEU A 978 -20.66 11.48 26.97
CA LEU A 978 -20.67 12.57 25.99
C LEU A 978 -22.08 12.94 25.55
N THR A 979 -22.95 11.95 25.24
CA THR A 979 -24.35 12.24 24.86
C THR A 979 -25.17 12.85 25.98
N GLY A 980 -24.98 12.37 27.21
CA GLY A 980 -25.58 13.00 28.40
C GLY A 980 -25.08 14.42 28.63
N GLY A 981 -23.78 14.67 28.46
CA GLY A 981 -23.20 16.01 28.48
C GLY A 981 -23.80 16.94 27.41
N LEU A 982 -24.02 16.40 26.18
CA LEU A 982 -24.72 17.16 25.14
C LEU A 982 -26.18 17.46 25.52
N HIS A 983 -26.87 16.52 26.20
CA HIS A 983 -28.24 16.78 26.73
C HIS A 983 -28.21 17.93 27.73
N CYS A 984 -27.29 17.92 28.71
CA CYS A 984 -27.10 19.05 29.66
C CYS A 984 -26.89 20.37 28.91
N PHE A 985 -25.98 20.38 27.92
CA PHE A 985 -25.69 21.61 27.15
C PHE A 985 -26.90 22.11 26.37
N TRP A 986 -27.69 21.25 25.73
CA TRP A 986 -28.86 21.66 24.96
C TRP A 986 -30.02 22.08 25.88
N ARG A 987 -30.21 21.45 27.05
CA ARG A 987 -31.16 21.86 28.07
C ARG A 987 -30.82 23.26 28.57
N PHE A 988 -29.54 23.50 28.92
CA PHE A 988 -29.04 24.83 29.30
C PHE A 988 -29.40 25.88 28.25
N ASN A 989 -29.06 25.64 26.99
CA ASN A 989 -29.36 26.57 25.90
C ASN A 989 -30.86 26.81 25.75
N ARG A 990 -31.70 25.80 25.82
CA ARG A 990 -33.16 25.94 25.69
C ARG A 990 -33.76 26.75 26.83
N THR A 991 -33.26 26.62 28.04
CA THR A 991 -33.77 27.29 29.22
C THR A 991 -33.22 28.69 29.42
N THR A 992 -32.12 29.03 28.73
CA THR A 992 -31.45 30.35 28.87
C THR A 992 -31.51 31.25 27.63
N THR A 993 -32.01 30.72 26.48
CA THR A 993 -32.22 31.55 25.30
C THR A 993 -33.58 32.20 25.34
N VAL A 994 -33.62 33.52 25.55
CA VAL A 994 -34.85 34.32 25.42
C VAL A 994 -35.31 34.21 23.96
N ARG A 995 -36.49 33.62 23.72
CA ARG A 995 -37.14 33.72 22.42
C ARG A 995 -37.44 35.19 22.19
N ARG A 996 -36.76 35.89 21.27
CA ARG A 996 -37.24 37.12 20.70
C ARG A 996 -38.56 36.78 19.99
N THR A 997 -39.65 37.04 20.64
CA THR A 997 -40.94 37.14 19.97
C THR A 997 -40.81 38.35 19.04
N VAL A 998 -40.61 38.14 17.77
CA VAL A 998 -40.85 39.17 16.77
C VAL A 998 -42.35 39.42 16.80
N PRO A 999 -42.84 40.63 17.15
CA PRO A 999 -44.24 40.93 16.99
C PRO A 999 -44.59 40.67 15.50
N ARG A 1000 -45.59 39.84 15.24
CA ARG A 1000 -46.22 39.81 13.94
C ARG A 1000 -46.73 41.23 13.72
N ALA A 1001 -46.13 41.98 12.82
CA ALA A 1001 -46.70 43.18 12.26
C ALA A 1001 -48.09 42.78 11.72
N GLY A 1002 -49.10 43.25 12.33
CA GLY A 1002 -50.51 43.14 11.87
C GLY A 1002 -50.54 43.68 10.47
N VAL A 1003 -51.00 42.91 9.54
CA VAL A 1003 -51.46 43.38 8.26
C VAL A 1003 -52.85 43.93 8.52
N GLY A 1004 -52.94 45.28 8.54
CA GLY A 1004 -54.17 46.00 8.33
C GLY A 1004 -54.43 46.27 6.87
#